data_54939d5f90fee404fe63991997a770b8
#
_entry.id   54939d5f90fee404fe63991997a770b8
#
_cell.length_a   1.000
_cell.length_b   1.000
_cell.length_c   1.000
_cell.angle_alpha   90.00
_cell.angle_beta   90.00
_cell.angle_gamma   90.00
#
_symmetry.space_group_name_H-M   'P 1'
#
loop_
_entity.id
_entity.type
_entity.pdbx_description
1 polymer ?
#
loop_
_entity_poly.entity_id
_entity_poly.type
_entity_poly.pdbx_seq_one_letter_code
_entity_poly.pdbx_strand_id
1 'polypeptide(L)'
;MAWDQVPGRRQAAHDTVPPRIGSRQQFREELTRLRTGLGVSLAQLEQASQRQGKRLPPATVSNVLSRDRLPEWEFVADFLAACGLDEAQRQPWQQAWRELAAVSATQASVPAPAQAPAPTPAGAGDPGGSEAAASPPPVPSPPPVPSPPPAAPPGKPPGKSPDDIPPADGGRWKAWRAGLARRRAAVAVCAALALAVAAGVYAVDQHDQRVRRGKQLEEERQRQEKFREEHCGTLNPALVTEAGGECTGVTDGLDRSDVFGSALEPVLTAIGAENHRAARGGQYVTIAFLAPLTSVGQAGKAKDLTLDQFVGEVEGAYTAVERANTDDGPLKIRLVLANMGSGELHWKDTVEALDGVENLVAVTGMGLSQQESVDAARALSKKDIPMVADLITADGFDTTGTIDSPQSGPERINGLVRVTLTNAAQLKALGEELAGDTRTAALVRTDVTPNGTRDFYTDSLYQDFRTVSGLKKHLDPAADFFFDPRGGAASILDTIGQNLCNTQRPVDTVYFAAREKYLPDFLQALGRRSCHRRPITVVSGSDTAALDPKTLTGLNQEGEAPIAVLYASLPAAAALRGPGNSDHNLYDKFLEAFAGDHHGQKFPAGHATRGYWPVLAHDAVLTATTAIRNATTPTTARPNRYAVLNHLYALTDGAVPAATGRFGIDTTGNRTSVPITLHRLGTTAS
;
A
#
# COMPACT_ATOMS: atom_id res chain seq x y z
N MET A 1 -40.72 16.63 -10.40
CA MET A 1 -39.95 17.87 -10.37
C MET A 1 -38.64 17.62 -11.09
N ALA A 2 -38.36 18.39 -12.10
CA ALA A 2 -37.31 18.17 -13.06
C ALA A 2 -35.93 18.39 -12.45
N TRP A 3 -35.00 17.53 -12.82
CA TRP A 3 -33.59 17.50 -12.40
C TRP A 3 -32.72 18.65 -12.96
N ASP A 4 -33.34 19.60 -13.70
CA ASP A 4 -32.68 20.61 -14.53
C ASP A 4 -32.35 21.96 -13.81
N GLN A 5 -32.56 22.10 -12.50
CA GLN A 5 -32.46 23.40 -11.83
C GLN A 5 -31.41 23.46 -10.69
N VAL A 6 -30.23 22.78 -10.84
CA VAL A 6 -29.10 23.03 -9.96
C VAL A 6 -28.04 23.82 -10.74
N PRO A 7 -27.76 25.10 -10.40
CA PRO A 7 -26.67 25.86 -11.03
C PRO A 7 -25.33 25.21 -10.69
N GLY A 8 -24.51 24.93 -11.68
CA GLY A 8 -23.17 24.33 -11.54
C GLY A 8 -22.99 22.96 -12.26
N ARG A 9 -24.06 22.22 -12.55
CA ARG A 9 -23.95 20.91 -13.23
C ARG A 9 -23.66 20.95 -14.73
N ARG A 10 -23.96 22.07 -15.42
CA ARG A 10 -23.67 22.19 -16.85
C ARG A 10 -22.19 22.36 -17.17
N GLN A 11 -21.39 22.78 -16.19
CA GLN A 11 -19.93 22.97 -16.37
C GLN A 11 -19.15 21.67 -16.11
N ALA A 12 -19.65 20.78 -15.25
CA ALA A 12 -19.09 19.44 -15.03
C ALA A 12 -19.35 18.48 -16.20
N ALA A 13 -20.31 18.76 -17.07
CA ALA A 13 -20.62 17.91 -18.22
C ALA A 13 -19.56 18.00 -19.37
N HIS A 14 -18.67 18.97 -19.35
CA HIS A 14 -17.59 19.09 -20.32
C HIS A 14 -16.34 18.26 -19.98
N ASP A 15 -16.18 17.82 -18.72
CA ASP A 15 -15.07 16.95 -18.28
C ASP A 15 -15.41 15.45 -18.33
N THR A 16 -16.48 15.07 -19.01
CA THR A 16 -16.96 13.67 -19.09
C THR A 16 -16.28 12.82 -20.16
N VAL A 17 -15.35 13.39 -20.91
CA VAL A 17 -14.56 12.64 -21.90
C VAL A 17 -13.41 11.95 -21.16
N PRO A 18 -13.27 10.63 -21.26
CA PRO A 18 -12.19 9.94 -20.58
C PRO A 18 -10.83 10.41 -21.18
N PRO A 19 -9.80 10.61 -20.35
CA PRO A 19 -8.45 10.80 -20.84
C PRO A 19 -8.00 9.56 -21.63
N ARG A 20 -6.84 9.60 -22.29
CA ARG A 20 -6.30 8.40 -22.95
C ARG A 20 -6.12 7.29 -21.91
N ILE A 21 -6.93 6.25 -22.02
CA ILE A 21 -6.95 5.11 -21.11
C ILE A 21 -6.10 3.99 -21.71
N GLY A 22 -4.97 3.68 -21.06
CA GLY A 22 -4.03 2.67 -21.53
C GLY A 22 -4.16 1.30 -20.84
N SER A 23 -4.97 1.18 -19.77
CA SER A 23 -5.12 -0.06 -19.03
C SER A 23 -6.54 -0.29 -18.50
N ARG A 24 -6.86 -1.56 -18.20
CA ARG A 24 -8.15 -1.95 -17.59
C ARG A 24 -8.35 -1.31 -16.22
N GLN A 25 -7.29 -1.16 -15.45
CA GLN A 25 -7.29 -0.49 -14.16
C GLN A 25 -7.65 0.98 -14.32
N GLN A 26 -6.95 1.71 -15.19
CA GLN A 26 -7.28 3.12 -15.48
C GLN A 26 -8.72 3.32 -15.92
N PHE A 27 -9.27 2.39 -16.71
CA PHE A 27 -10.67 2.47 -17.14
C PHE A 27 -11.65 2.45 -15.96
N ARG A 28 -11.41 1.58 -14.99
CA ARG A 28 -12.25 1.47 -13.77
C ARG A 28 -12.07 2.68 -12.83
N GLU A 29 -10.84 3.14 -12.69
CA GLU A 29 -10.52 4.35 -11.93
C GLU A 29 -11.21 5.59 -12.51
N GLU A 30 -11.21 5.73 -13.83
CA GLU A 30 -11.88 6.84 -14.51
C GLU A 30 -13.42 6.75 -14.37
N LEU A 31 -14.02 5.56 -14.39
CA LEU A 31 -15.43 5.40 -14.07
C LEU A 31 -15.74 5.84 -12.64
N THR A 32 -14.86 5.49 -11.69
CA THR A 32 -14.99 5.91 -10.30
C THR A 32 -14.82 7.42 -10.15
N ARG A 33 -13.82 8.00 -10.82
CA ARG A 33 -13.56 9.45 -10.84
C ARG A 33 -14.73 10.22 -11.42
N LEU A 34 -15.28 9.76 -12.55
CA LEU A 34 -16.46 10.36 -13.19
C LEU A 34 -17.64 10.42 -12.20
N ARG A 35 -17.97 9.30 -11.56
CA ARG A 35 -19.07 9.23 -10.58
C ARG A 35 -18.84 10.21 -9.41
N THR A 36 -17.64 10.22 -8.84
CA THR A 36 -17.30 11.07 -7.70
C THR A 36 -17.25 12.54 -8.09
N GLY A 37 -16.70 12.87 -9.26
CA GLY A 37 -16.66 14.23 -9.81
C GLY A 37 -18.04 14.80 -10.09
N LEU A 38 -19.00 13.95 -10.48
CA LEU A 38 -20.41 14.32 -10.63
C LEU A 38 -21.19 14.37 -9.29
N GLY A 39 -20.54 14.03 -8.16
CA GLY A 39 -21.16 14.01 -6.85
C GLY A 39 -22.27 12.94 -6.70
N VAL A 40 -22.24 11.86 -7.50
CA VAL A 40 -23.24 10.80 -7.49
C VAL A 40 -22.84 9.72 -6.49
N SER A 41 -23.59 9.57 -5.39
CA SER A 41 -23.39 8.45 -4.45
C SER A 41 -23.86 7.11 -5.06
N LEU A 42 -23.37 5.98 -4.53
CA LEU A 42 -23.80 4.65 -5.01
C LEU A 42 -25.30 4.43 -4.85
N ALA A 43 -25.92 4.94 -3.79
CA ALA A 43 -27.37 4.89 -3.58
C ALA A 43 -28.12 5.72 -4.63
N GLN A 44 -27.62 6.89 -5.00
CA GLN A 44 -28.21 7.71 -6.07
C GLN A 44 -28.04 7.06 -7.44
N LEU A 45 -26.90 6.38 -7.68
CA LEU A 45 -26.67 5.61 -8.91
C LEU A 45 -27.68 4.46 -9.03
N GLU A 46 -27.92 3.71 -7.96
CA GLU A 46 -28.93 2.65 -7.93
C GLU A 46 -30.32 3.22 -8.23
N GLN A 47 -30.71 4.30 -7.55
CA GLN A 47 -32.01 4.93 -7.77
C GLN A 47 -32.17 5.44 -9.22
N ALA A 48 -31.09 5.99 -9.80
CA ALA A 48 -31.10 6.45 -11.19
C ALA A 48 -31.24 5.28 -12.18
N SER A 49 -30.51 4.18 -11.95
CA SER A 49 -30.61 2.98 -12.77
C SER A 49 -31.99 2.33 -12.70
N GLN A 50 -32.63 2.28 -11.52
CA GLN A 50 -33.98 1.74 -11.33
C GLN A 50 -35.01 2.55 -12.12
N ARG A 51 -34.89 3.88 -12.19
CA ARG A 51 -35.79 4.74 -13.02
C ARG A 51 -35.68 4.44 -14.52
N GLN A 52 -34.55 3.87 -14.95
CA GLN A 52 -34.32 3.48 -16.34
C GLN A 52 -34.66 2.00 -16.60
N GLY A 53 -35.30 1.31 -15.63
CA GLY A 53 -35.61 -0.11 -15.71
C GLY A 53 -34.43 -1.04 -15.57
N LYS A 54 -33.31 -0.53 -15.09
CA LYS A 54 -32.04 -1.26 -14.86
C LYS A 54 -31.81 -1.44 -13.36
N ARG A 55 -30.90 -2.35 -13.00
CA ARG A 55 -30.56 -2.59 -11.59
C ARG A 55 -29.06 -2.62 -11.38
N LEU A 56 -28.52 -1.54 -10.76
CA LEU A 56 -27.12 -1.42 -10.36
C LEU A 56 -27.02 -1.30 -8.82
N PRO A 57 -27.14 -2.41 -8.08
CA PRO A 57 -26.99 -2.37 -6.61
C PRO A 57 -25.60 -1.87 -6.22
N PRO A 58 -25.43 -1.12 -5.11
CA PRO A 58 -24.16 -0.60 -4.62
C PRO A 58 -23.08 -1.68 -4.50
N ALA A 59 -23.44 -2.85 -3.98
CA ALA A 59 -22.53 -3.98 -3.85
C ALA A 59 -22.04 -4.52 -5.20
N THR A 60 -22.92 -4.57 -6.22
CA THR A 60 -22.54 -5.00 -7.58
C THR A 60 -21.60 -4.00 -8.21
N VAL A 61 -21.87 -2.69 -8.08
CA VAL A 61 -21.03 -1.63 -8.63
C VAL A 61 -19.64 -1.68 -7.99
N SER A 62 -19.55 -1.74 -6.66
CA SER A 62 -18.28 -1.86 -5.94
C SER A 62 -17.52 -3.11 -6.37
N ASN A 63 -18.19 -4.26 -6.45
CA ASN A 63 -17.57 -5.54 -6.81
C ASN A 63 -17.04 -5.55 -8.27
N VAL A 64 -17.78 -4.96 -9.22
CA VAL A 64 -17.35 -4.89 -10.63
C VAL A 64 -16.18 -3.93 -10.81
N LEU A 65 -16.21 -2.78 -10.14
CA LEU A 65 -15.14 -1.79 -10.25
C LEU A 65 -13.86 -2.16 -9.49
N SER A 66 -13.93 -3.08 -8.51
CA SER A 66 -12.77 -3.55 -7.74
C SER A 66 -12.07 -4.77 -8.35
N ARG A 67 -12.74 -5.55 -9.20
CA ARG A 67 -12.14 -6.75 -9.82
C ARG A 67 -11.12 -6.37 -10.89
N ASP A 68 -10.01 -7.10 -10.97
CA ASP A 68 -8.99 -6.90 -12.03
C ASP A 68 -9.41 -7.49 -13.38
N ARG A 69 -10.61 -7.13 -13.83
CA ARG A 69 -11.20 -7.50 -15.11
C ARG A 69 -11.87 -6.29 -15.74
N LEU A 70 -11.77 -6.17 -17.06
CA LEU A 70 -12.53 -5.16 -17.80
C LEU A 70 -14.05 -5.43 -17.59
N PRO A 71 -14.83 -4.46 -17.07
CA PRO A 71 -16.28 -4.65 -16.90
C PRO A 71 -16.96 -4.92 -18.24
N GLU A 72 -18.05 -5.68 -18.23
CA GLU A 72 -18.89 -5.89 -19.42
C GLU A 72 -19.42 -4.54 -19.92
N TRP A 73 -19.46 -4.35 -21.26
CA TRP A 73 -19.90 -3.09 -21.84
C TRP A 73 -21.32 -2.70 -21.41
N GLU A 74 -22.20 -3.65 -21.27
CA GLU A 74 -23.58 -3.41 -20.84
C GLU A 74 -23.64 -2.78 -19.43
N PHE A 75 -22.84 -3.30 -18.50
CA PHE A 75 -22.68 -2.69 -17.18
C PHE A 75 -22.13 -1.26 -17.26
N VAL A 76 -21.11 -1.02 -18.07
CA VAL A 76 -20.50 0.31 -18.24
C VAL A 76 -21.51 1.29 -18.84
N ALA A 77 -22.25 0.87 -19.85
CA ALA A 77 -23.28 1.71 -20.49
C ALA A 77 -24.39 2.10 -19.50
N ASP A 78 -24.86 1.15 -18.68
CA ASP A 78 -25.88 1.40 -17.65
C ASP A 78 -25.34 2.30 -16.53
N PHE A 79 -24.08 2.11 -16.12
CA PHE A 79 -23.39 2.96 -15.14
C PHE A 79 -23.28 4.41 -15.62
N LEU A 80 -22.80 4.63 -16.85
CA LEU A 80 -22.66 5.96 -17.43
C LEU A 80 -24.03 6.65 -17.60
N ALA A 81 -25.05 5.90 -18.02
CA ALA A 81 -26.42 6.40 -18.12
C ALA A 81 -26.98 6.80 -16.74
N ALA A 82 -26.72 5.99 -15.70
CA ALA A 82 -27.13 6.30 -14.34
C ALA A 82 -26.37 7.51 -13.76
N CYS A 83 -25.15 7.77 -14.23
CA CYS A 83 -24.41 9.00 -13.94
C CYS A 83 -24.94 10.23 -14.70
N GLY A 84 -25.91 10.05 -15.60
CA GLY A 84 -26.57 11.14 -16.34
C GLY A 84 -25.92 11.49 -17.68
N LEU A 85 -25.03 10.64 -18.22
CA LEU A 85 -24.42 10.84 -19.55
C LEU A 85 -25.41 10.44 -20.65
N ASP A 86 -25.56 11.31 -21.64
CA ASP A 86 -26.30 11.02 -22.87
C ASP A 86 -25.52 10.06 -23.80
N GLU A 87 -26.14 9.66 -24.90
CA GLU A 87 -25.56 8.70 -25.84
C GLU A 87 -24.29 9.22 -26.53
N ALA A 88 -24.23 10.51 -26.84
CA ALA A 88 -23.08 11.13 -27.45
C ALA A 88 -21.88 11.18 -26.49
N GLN A 89 -22.14 11.47 -25.22
CA GLN A 89 -21.12 11.50 -24.16
C GLN A 89 -20.59 10.11 -23.79
N ARG A 90 -21.34 9.04 -24.04
CA ARG A 90 -20.92 7.65 -23.82
C ARG A 90 -20.03 7.09 -24.94
N GLN A 91 -20.08 7.66 -26.15
CA GLN A 91 -19.30 7.16 -27.29
C GLN A 91 -17.79 7.11 -27.05
N PRO A 92 -17.11 8.14 -26.47
CA PRO A 92 -15.67 8.07 -26.17
C PRO A 92 -15.33 6.94 -25.18
N TRP A 93 -16.19 6.66 -24.21
CA TRP A 93 -16.04 5.54 -23.27
C TRP A 93 -16.18 4.19 -23.97
N GLN A 94 -17.10 4.08 -24.92
CA GLN A 94 -17.26 2.86 -25.71
C GLN A 94 -16.05 2.57 -26.57
N GLN A 95 -15.47 3.61 -27.14
CA GLN A 95 -14.25 3.47 -27.94
C GLN A 95 -13.09 3.00 -27.07
N ALA A 96 -12.83 3.64 -25.93
CA ALA A 96 -11.77 3.24 -24.99
C ALA A 96 -11.97 1.79 -24.51
N TRP A 97 -13.22 1.40 -24.23
CA TRP A 97 -13.55 0.03 -23.84
C TRP A 97 -13.23 -0.98 -24.96
N ARG A 98 -13.58 -0.68 -26.21
CA ARG A 98 -13.29 -1.56 -27.36
C ARG A 98 -11.79 -1.75 -27.58
N GLU A 99 -11.00 -0.68 -27.45
CA GLU A 99 -9.54 -0.72 -27.57
C GLU A 99 -8.95 -1.67 -26.51
N LEU A 100 -9.37 -1.56 -25.26
CA LEU A 100 -8.92 -2.45 -24.18
C LEU A 100 -9.41 -3.90 -24.33
N ALA A 101 -10.61 -4.11 -24.83
CA ALA A 101 -11.16 -5.45 -25.10
C ALA A 101 -10.39 -6.15 -26.23
N ALA A 102 -10.00 -5.43 -27.29
CA ALA A 102 -9.22 -5.96 -28.39
C ALA A 102 -7.81 -6.43 -27.94
N VAL A 103 -7.13 -5.65 -27.10
CA VAL A 103 -5.83 -6.04 -26.50
C VAL A 103 -5.97 -7.34 -25.68
N SER A 104 -7.11 -7.49 -25.00
CA SER A 104 -7.40 -8.68 -24.19
C SER A 104 -7.63 -9.94 -25.02
N ALA A 105 -8.27 -9.83 -26.18
CA ALA A 105 -8.50 -10.95 -27.07
C ALA A 105 -7.19 -11.46 -27.71
N THR A 106 -6.27 -10.56 -27.99
CA THR A 106 -4.96 -10.91 -28.58
C THR A 106 -4.06 -11.66 -27.56
N GLN A 107 -4.15 -11.34 -26.27
CA GLN A 107 -3.41 -12.05 -25.21
C GLN A 107 -3.99 -13.44 -24.87
N ALA A 108 -5.29 -13.67 -25.10
CA ALA A 108 -5.93 -14.95 -24.86
C ALA A 108 -5.66 -15.99 -25.97
N SER A 109 -5.07 -15.58 -27.10
CA SER A 109 -4.84 -16.43 -28.28
C SER A 109 -3.45 -17.08 -28.32
N VAL A 110 -2.63 -16.95 -27.28
CA VAL A 110 -1.35 -17.66 -27.16
C VAL A 110 -1.60 -19.01 -26.51
N PRO A 111 -1.41 -20.15 -27.21
CA PRO A 111 -1.60 -21.47 -26.60
C PRO A 111 -0.55 -21.70 -25.52
N ALA A 112 -1.00 -22.20 -24.36
CA ALA A 112 -0.13 -22.61 -23.28
C ALA A 112 0.83 -23.70 -23.73
N PRO A 113 2.12 -23.67 -23.36
CA PRO A 113 3.04 -24.77 -23.66
C PRO A 113 2.58 -26.04 -22.97
N ALA A 114 2.53 -27.14 -23.75
CA ALA A 114 2.13 -28.45 -23.29
C ALA A 114 3.02 -28.91 -22.12
N GLN A 115 2.41 -29.32 -21.04
CA GLN A 115 3.08 -29.95 -19.90
C GLN A 115 3.71 -31.30 -20.35
N ALA A 116 5.02 -31.43 -20.15
CA ALA A 116 5.74 -32.70 -20.28
C ALA A 116 5.34 -33.65 -19.14
N PRO A 117 5.18 -34.97 -19.40
CA PRO A 117 4.81 -35.94 -18.37
C PRO A 117 5.96 -36.18 -17.38
N ALA A 118 5.60 -36.40 -16.11
CA ALA A 118 6.51 -36.66 -15.00
C ALA A 118 7.34 -37.94 -15.22
N PRO A 119 8.63 -37.96 -14.85
CA PRO A 119 9.44 -39.17 -14.92
C PRO A 119 9.18 -40.09 -13.73
N THR A 120 8.99 -41.40 -14.04
CA THR A 120 8.94 -42.52 -13.09
C THR A 120 10.35 -42.81 -12.57
N PRO A 121 10.57 -43.21 -11.31
CA PRO A 121 11.89 -43.54 -10.80
C PRO A 121 12.33 -44.96 -11.18
N ALA A 122 13.52 -45.10 -11.76
CA ALA A 122 14.20 -46.37 -11.91
C ALA A 122 15.69 -46.28 -11.57
N GLY A 123 16.10 -47.08 -10.67
CA GLY A 123 17.25 -47.94 -10.48
C GLY A 123 18.66 -47.47 -10.83
N ALA A 124 19.50 -47.68 -9.84
CA ALA A 124 20.94 -47.50 -9.83
C ALA A 124 21.72 -48.28 -10.91
N GLY A 125 22.85 -47.70 -11.39
CA GLY A 125 23.89 -48.37 -12.16
C GLY A 125 24.94 -47.37 -12.68
N ASP A 126 26.12 -47.47 -12.17
CA ASP A 126 27.38 -46.77 -12.42
C ASP A 126 28.15 -47.38 -13.62
N PRO A 127 29.36 -46.89 -14.02
CA PRO A 127 29.75 -45.62 -14.65
C PRO A 127 30.49 -45.82 -16.00
N GLY A 128 30.75 -44.73 -16.71
CA GLY A 128 31.87 -44.69 -17.66
C GLY A 128 31.56 -44.16 -19.05
N GLY A 129 32.29 -43.15 -19.51
CA GLY A 129 32.44 -42.84 -20.92
C GLY A 129 32.29 -41.36 -21.31
N SER A 130 33.39 -40.68 -21.37
CA SER A 130 33.61 -39.38 -22.04
C SER A 130 33.35 -39.52 -23.54
N GLU A 131 32.53 -38.59 -24.12
CA GLU A 131 32.75 -38.19 -25.52
C GLU A 131 32.03 -36.84 -25.79
N ALA A 132 32.73 -35.99 -26.52
CA ALA A 132 32.33 -34.66 -26.90
C ALA A 132 31.21 -34.69 -27.97
N ALA A 133 30.14 -33.91 -27.78
CA ALA A 133 29.11 -33.72 -28.80
C ALA A 133 29.07 -32.27 -29.28
N ALA A 134 29.17 -32.14 -30.60
CA ALA A 134 29.18 -30.93 -31.40
C ALA A 134 27.85 -30.17 -31.36
N SER A 135 27.94 -28.85 -31.52
CA SER A 135 26.81 -27.94 -31.68
C SER A 135 26.01 -28.17 -32.95
N PRO A 136 24.70 -28.06 -32.96
CA PRO A 136 23.86 -28.13 -34.15
C PRO A 136 23.90 -26.85 -34.97
N PRO A 137 23.71 -26.92 -36.31
CA PRO A 137 23.79 -25.77 -37.22
C PRO A 137 22.55 -24.84 -37.14
N PRO A 138 22.66 -23.60 -37.62
CA PRO A 138 21.58 -22.61 -37.53
C PRO A 138 20.45 -22.87 -38.54
N VAL A 139 19.22 -22.66 -38.11
CA VAL A 139 18.00 -22.78 -38.89
C VAL A 139 17.88 -21.56 -39.82
N PRO A 140 17.55 -21.73 -41.13
CA PRO A 140 17.40 -20.62 -42.07
C PRO A 140 16.10 -19.83 -41.82
N SER A 141 16.18 -18.51 -41.99
CA SER A 141 15.06 -17.57 -41.91
C SER A 141 14.04 -17.76 -43.02
N PRO A 142 12.73 -17.58 -42.78
CA PRO A 142 11.72 -17.65 -43.83
C PRO A 142 11.78 -16.44 -44.77
N PRO A 143 11.39 -16.58 -46.05
CA PRO A 143 11.43 -15.52 -47.03
C PRO A 143 10.34 -14.45 -46.82
N PRO A 144 10.53 -13.21 -47.27
CA PRO A 144 9.59 -12.12 -47.08
C PRO A 144 8.32 -12.31 -47.91
N VAL A 145 7.18 -12.01 -47.30
CA VAL A 145 5.85 -12.02 -47.91
C VAL A 145 5.73 -10.77 -48.82
N PRO A 146 5.28 -10.91 -50.09
CA PRO A 146 5.11 -9.75 -50.98
C PRO A 146 3.88 -8.91 -50.58
N SER A 147 4.06 -7.60 -50.63
CA SER A 147 3.01 -6.61 -50.39
C SER A 147 1.92 -6.66 -51.48
N PRO A 148 0.64 -6.45 -51.12
CA PRO A 148 -0.43 -6.37 -52.11
C PRO A 148 -0.37 -5.08 -52.95
N PRO A 149 -0.78 -5.15 -54.25
CA PRO A 149 -0.76 -4.00 -55.13
C PRO A 149 -1.83 -2.94 -54.77
N PRO A 150 -1.64 -1.67 -55.13
CA PRO A 150 -2.57 -0.59 -54.84
C PRO A 150 -3.89 -0.73 -55.64
N ALA A 151 -4.99 -0.47 -54.96
CA ALA A 151 -6.33 -0.49 -55.55
C ALA A 151 -6.53 0.60 -56.61
N ALA A 152 -7.07 0.21 -57.76
CA ALA A 152 -7.42 1.10 -58.85
C ALA A 152 -8.64 1.99 -58.50
N PRO A 153 -8.72 3.22 -59.05
CA PRO A 153 -9.86 4.12 -58.79
C PRO A 153 -11.13 3.65 -59.50
N PRO A 154 -12.33 3.94 -58.95
CA PRO A 154 -13.60 3.49 -59.51
C PRO A 154 -13.92 4.19 -60.84
N GLY A 155 -14.29 3.39 -61.83
CA GLY A 155 -14.65 3.83 -63.18
C GLY A 155 -15.98 4.59 -63.19
N LYS A 156 -16.04 5.60 -64.05
CA LYS A 156 -17.25 6.36 -64.42
C LYS A 156 -18.27 5.49 -65.15
N PRO A 157 -19.57 5.69 -64.90
CA PRO A 157 -20.61 5.05 -65.74
C PRO A 157 -20.74 5.75 -67.11
N PRO A 158 -21.20 5.03 -68.14
CA PRO A 158 -21.24 5.53 -69.51
C PRO A 158 -22.37 6.56 -69.73
N GLY A 159 -22.02 7.60 -70.47
CA GLY A 159 -22.90 8.66 -70.86
C GLY A 159 -23.90 8.24 -71.94
N LYS A 160 -25.10 8.74 -71.85
CA LYS A 160 -26.06 8.78 -72.94
C LYS A 160 -25.96 10.11 -73.64
N SER A 161 -25.88 10.04 -74.95
CA SER A 161 -25.85 11.20 -75.86
C SER A 161 -27.17 12.00 -75.89
N PRO A 162 -27.08 13.27 -76.09
CA PRO A 162 -28.26 14.16 -76.13
C PRO A 162 -28.75 14.35 -77.51
N ASP A 163 -30.03 14.16 -77.79
CA ASP A 163 -30.76 14.87 -78.81
C ASP A 163 -32.20 15.02 -78.38
N ASP A 164 -32.78 16.20 -78.67
CA ASP A 164 -34.16 16.59 -78.54
C ASP A 164 -34.70 17.13 -77.22
N ILE A 165 -34.50 18.44 -76.97
CA ILE A 165 -35.50 19.28 -76.27
C ILE A 165 -35.32 20.76 -76.79
N PRO A 166 -36.41 21.45 -77.15
CA PRO A 166 -36.37 22.82 -77.69
C PRO A 166 -36.12 23.90 -76.62
N PRO A 167 -35.74 25.11 -76.99
CA PRO A 167 -35.27 26.14 -76.09
C PRO A 167 -36.40 26.84 -75.34
N ALA A 168 -36.27 26.83 -73.98
CA ALA A 168 -37.13 27.62 -73.12
C ALA A 168 -36.31 28.70 -72.38
N ASP A 169 -36.85 29.87 -72.46
CA ASP A 169 -36.55 31.20 -71.97
C ASP A 169 -35.53 31.31 -70.81
N GLY A 170 -34.35 31.85 -71.11
CA GLY A 170 -33.17 31.88 -70.21
C GLY A 170 -33.05 33.08 -69.27
N GLY A 171 -34.08 33.88 -69.01
CA GLY A 171 -33.93 35.15 -68.30
C GLY A 171 -34.16 35.18 -66.82
N ARG A 172 -35.00 34.30 -66.26
CA ARG A 172 -35.44 34.38 -64.84
C ARG A 172 -34.64 33.48 -63.88
N TRP A 173 -33.96 32.45 -64.37
CA TRP A 173 -33.21 31.50 -63.51
C TRP A 173 -31.82 31.98 -63.11
N LYS A 174 -31.18 32.84 -63.87
CA LYS A 174 -29.87 33.41 -63.51
C LYS A 174 -29.95 34.38 -62.34
N ALA A 175 -31.03 35.17 -62.23
CA ALA A 175 -31.26 36.11 -61.15
C ALA A 175 -31.54 35.40 -59.80
N TRP A 176 -32.28 34.26 -59.81
CA TRP A 176 -32.62 33.49 -58.62
C TRP A 176 -31.39 32.72 -58.07
N ARG A 177 -30.56 32.12 -58.94
CA ARG A 177 -29.32 31.46 -58.52
C ARG A 177 -28.28 32.45 -57.97
N ALA A 178 -28.19 33.65 -58.46
CA ALA A 178 -27.31 34.70 -57.93
C ALA A 178 -27.76 35.20 -56.55
N GLY A 179 -29.07 35.26 -56.32
CA GLY A 179 -29.64 35.61 -55.02
C GLY A 179 -29.41 34.52 -53.93
N LEU A 180 -29.56 33.24 -54.30
CA LEU A 180 -29.27 32.13 -53.42
C LEU A 180 -27.78 32.00 -53.10
N ALA A 181 -26.92 32.21 -54.07
CA ALA A 181 -25.46 32.17 -53.86
C ALA A 181 -24.99 33.29 -52.92
N ARG A 182 -25.53 34.52 -53.05
CA ARG A 182 -25.24 35.64 -52.16
C ARG A 182 -25.76 35.40 -50.73
N ARG A 183 -26.94 34.80 -50.57
CA ARG A 183 -27.46 34.43 -49.22
C ARG A 183 -26.64 33.32 -48.58
N ARG A 184 -26.21 32.31 -49.34
CA ARG A 184 -25.32 31.25 -48.83
C ARG A 184 -23.95 31.79 -48.45
N ALA A 185 -23.40 32.69 -49.25
CA ALA A 185 -22.13 33.37 -48.94
C ALA A 185 -22.24 34.24 -47.66
N ALA A 186 -23.35 35.01 -47.51
CA ALA A 186 -23.58 35.80 -46.30
C ALA A 186 -23.76 34.93 -45.03
N VAL A 187 -24.48 33.81 -45.10
CA VAL A 187 -24.65 32.85 -44.01
C VAL A 187 -23.30 32.19 -43.67
N ALA A 188 -22.47 31.84 -44.68
CA ALA A 188 -21.15 31.26 -44.45
C ALA A 188 -20.20 32.26 -43.78
N VAL A 189 -20.24 33.54 -44.16
CA VAL A 189 -19.44 34.60 -43.51
C VAL A 189 -19.92 34.84 -42.08
N CYS A 190 -21.22 34.86 -41.79
CA CYS A 190 -21.73 35.01 -40.44
C CYS A 190 -21.38 33.79 -39.56
N ALA A 191 -21.43 32.58 -40.11
CA ALA A 191 -21.03 31.36 -39.39
C ALA A 191 -19.51 31.36 -39.07
N ALA A 192 -18.68 31.78 -40.04
CA ALA A 192 -17.23 31.91 -39.83
C ALA A 192 -16.89 32.97 -38.78
N LEU A 193 -17.59 34.11 -38.78
CA LEU A 193 -17.42 35.14 -37.75
C LEU A 193 -17.88 34.68 -36.39
N ALA A 194 -18.98 33.94 -36.29
CA ALA A 194 -19.45 33.36 -35.02
C ALA A 194 -18.46 32.33 -34.45
N LEU A 195 -17.88 31.48 -35.33
CA LEU A 195 -16.85 30.51 -34.93
C LEU A 195 -15.55 31.23 -34.52
N ALA A 196 -15.15 32.31 -35.19
CA ALA A 196 -13.99 33.08 -34.80
C ALA A 196 -14.18 33.79 -33.45
N VAL A 197 -15.38 34.33 -33.16
CA VAL A 197 -15.72 34.92 -31.86
C VAL A 197 -15.75 33.84 -30.79
N ALA A 198 -16.36 32.69 -31.04
CA ALA A 198 -16.40 31.56 -30.12
C ALA A 198 -14.98 31.02 -29.79
N ALA A 199 -14.12 30.90 -30.82
CA ALA A 199 -12.72 30.51 -30.66
C ALA A 199 -11.92 31.57 -29.87
N GLY A 200 -12.21 32.85 -30.09
CA GLY A 200 -11.60 33.95 -29.33
C GLY A 200 -12.02 33.93 -27.84
N VAL A 201 -13.30 33.77 -27.56
CA VAL A 201 -13.81 33.65 -26.18
C VAL A 201 -13.24 32.42 -25.49
N TYR A 202 -13.17 31.27 -26.19
CA TYR A 202 -12.56 30.06 -25.66
C TYR A 202 -11.04 30.23 -25.38
N ALA A 203 -10.32 30.90 -26.25
CA ALA A 203 -8.89 31.17 -26.03
C ALA A 203 -8.64 32.12 -24.85
N VAL A 204 -9.49 33.14 -24.66
CA VAL A 204 -9.43 34.03 -23.50
C VAL A 204 -9.75 33.28 -22.20
N ASP A 205 -10.82 32.47 -22.20
CA ASP A 205 -11.17 31.66 -21.02
C ASP A 205 -10.05 30.67 -20.65
N GLN A 206 -9.46 29.96 -21.62
CA GLN A 206 -8.29 29.11 -21.41
C GLN A 206 -7.07 29.88 -20.88
N HIS A 207 -6.86 31.09 -21.36
CA HIS A 207 -5.77 31.94 -20.88
C HIS A 207 -6.03 32.36 -19.41
N ASP A 208 -7.24 32.79 -19.11
CA ASP A 208 -7.64 33.19 -17.75
C ASP A 208 -7.56 32.02 -16.76
N GLN A 209 -7.99 30.82 -17.18
CA GLN A 209 -7.86 29.60 -16.35
C GLN A 209 -6.39 29.26 -16.08
N ARG A 210 -5.49 29.38 -17.07
CA ARG A 210 -4.04 29.18 -16.87
C ARG A 210 -3.46 30.20 -15.90
N VAL A 211 -3.83 31.48 -16.03
CA VAL A 211 -3.35 32.54 -15.15
C VAL A 211 -3.86 32.36 -13.72
N ARG A 212 -5.14 32.00 -13.55
CA ARG A 212 -5.72 31.69 -12.23
C ARG A 212 -5.04 30.46 -11.59
N ARG A 213 -4.84 29.40 -12.36
CA ARG A 213 -4.12 28.20 -11.88
C ARG A 213 -2.66 28.53 -11.52
N GLY A 214 -1.99 29.35 -12.31
CA GLY A 214 -0.65 29.84 -12.01
C GLY A 214 -0.58 30.62 -10.71
N LYS A 215 -1.55 31.53 -10.45
CA LYS A 215 -1.64 32.26 -9.20
C LYS A 215 -1.95 31.36 -8.00
N GLN A 216 -2.86 30.42 -8.16
CA GLN A 216 -3.19 29.44 -7.09
C GLN A 216 -1.98 28.61 -6.71
N LEU A 217 -1.24 28.10 -7.69
CA LEU A 217 0.00 27.34 -7.46
C LEU A 217 1.08 28.19 -6.76
N GLU A 218 1.20 29.46 -7.14
CA GLU A 218 2.15 30.36 -6.49
C GLU A 218 1.76 30.69 -5.05
N GLU A 219 0.47 30.95 -4.80
CA GLU A 219 -0.05 31.16 -3.43
C GLU A 219 0.06 29.91 -2.56
N GLU A 220 -0.09 28.71 -3.16
CA GLU A 220 0.10 27.44 -2.47
C GLU A 220 1.57 27.22 -2.13
N ARG A 221 2.47 27.48 -3.10
CA ARG A 221 3.92 27.41 -2.87
C ARG A 221 4.37 28.37 -1.76
N GLN A 222 3.87 29.63 -1.76
CA GLN A 222 4.21 30.59 -0.72
C GLN A 222 3.68 30.17 0.66
N ARG A 223 2.49 29.57 0.73
CA ARG A 223 1.96 29.00 1.98
C ARG A 223 2.79 27.82 2.48
N GLN A 224 3.19 26.93 1.58
CA GLN A 224 4.05 25.79 1.91
C GLN A 224 5.42 26.26 2.40
N GLU A 225 6.04 27.21 1.70
CA GLU A 225 7.33 27.78 2.08
C GLU A 225 7.28 28.47 3.45
N LYS A 226 6.24 29.24 3.72
CA LYS A 226 6.01 29.86 5.02
C LYS A 226 5.80 28.83 6.13
N PHE A 227 4.97 27.80 5.89
CA PHE A 227 4.77 26.73 6.85
C PHE A 227 6.10 25.99 7.14
N ARG A 228 6.86 25.68 6.08
CA ARG A 228 8.17 25.03 6.20
C ARG A 228 9.13 25.86 7.07
N GLU A 229 9.24 27.17 6.82
CA GLU A 229 10.10 28.07 7.60
C GLU A 229 9.67 28.15 9.07
N GLU A 230 8.36 28.20 9.33
CA GLU A 230 7.82 28.32 10.69
C GLU A 230 7.89 27.00 11.47
N HIS A 231 7.74 25.83 10.82
CA HIS A 231 7.51 24.54 11.50
C HIS A 231 8.57 23.48 11.20
N CYS A 232 9.16 23.45 10.00
CA CYS A 232 10.05 22.36 9.58
C CYS A 232 11.56 22.67 9.72
N GLY A 233 11.90 23.89 10.14
CA GLY A 233 13.30 24.31 10.30
C GLY A 233 13.92 24.90 9.03
N THR A 234 15.07 25.52 9.20
CA THR A 234 15.77 26.28 8.15
C THR A 234 17.15 25.76 7.80
N LEU A 235 17.77 24.98 8.71
CA LEU A 235 19.19 24.59 8.59
C LEU A 235 19.46 23.58 7.48
N ASN A 236 18.49 22.74 7.12
CA ASN A 236 18.70 21.74 6.06
C ASN A 236 17.45 21.53 5.20
N PRO A 237 17.04 22.53 4.39
CA PRO A 237 15.83 22.47 3.59
C PRO A 237 15.86 21.38 2.51
N ALA A 238 17.02 20.76 2.22
CA ALA A 238 17.15 19.63 1.33
C ALA A 238 16.74 18.30 2.00
N LEU A 239 16.74 18.23 3.32
CA LEU A 239 16.46 17.00 4.07
C LEU A 239 15.06 17.01 4.71
N VAL A 240 14.50 18.17 5.06
CA VAL A 240 13.15 18.27 5.60
C VAL A 240 12.31 19.19 4.71
N THR A 241 11.18 18.69 4.27
CA THR A 241 10.25 19.41 3.40
C THR A 241 8.86 19.46 4.02
N GLU A 242 8.07 20.45 3.60
CA GLU A 242 6.63 20.45 3.91
C GLU A 242 5.87 19.66 2.85
N ALA A 243 4.98 18.80 3.30
CA ALA A 243 4.09 18.04 2.42
C ALA A 243 2.72 17.85 3.09
N GLY A 244 1.67 18.42 2.51
CA GLY A 244 0.31 18.23 3.00
C GLY A 244 0.00 18.83 4.37
N GLY A 245 0.80 19.79 4.86
CA GLY A 245 0.66 20.39 6.18
C GLY A 245 1.46 19.68 7.28
N GLU A 246 2.41 18.84 6.90
CA GLU A 246 3.32 18.15 7.81
C GLU A 246 4.77 18.29 7.35
N CYS A 247 5.73 18.14 8.28
CA CYS A 247 7.13 18.11 7.95
C CYS A 247 7.55 16.66 7.67
N THR A 248 8.09 16.41 6.50
CA THR A 248 8.57 15.08 6.06
C THR A 248 10.05 15.14 5.68
N GLY A 249 10.71 13.99 5.60
CA GLY A 249 12.13 13.91 5.29
C GLY A 249 12.99 13.54 6.48
N VAL A 250 14.25 14.01 6.56
CA VAL A 250 15.25 13.50 7.48
C VAL A 250 15.77 14.59 8.43
N THR A 251 15.82 14.29 9.74
CA THR A 251 16.42 15.15 10.76
C THR A 251 17.40 14.38 11.65
N ASP A 252 18.44 15.05 12.11
CA ASP A 252 19.38 14.54 13.12
C ASP A 252 19.13 15.13 14.53
N GLY A 253 18.04 15.88 14.70
CA GLY A 253 17.65 16.51 15.96
C GLY A 253 18.48 17.74 16.36
N LEU A 254 19.43 18.20 15.55
CA LEU A 254 20.30 19.33 15.87
C LEU A 254 19.68 20.70 15.55
N ASP A 255 18.77 20.75 14.58
CA ASP A 255 18.11 22.01 14.19
C ASP A 255 16.86 22.28 15.06
N ARG A 256 15.89 21.37 14.97
CA ARG A 256 14.60 21.44 15.70
C ARG A 256 14.24 20.08 16.26
N SER A 257 14.04 20.00 17.56
CA SER A 257 13.59 18.77 18.22
C SER A 257 12.07 18.55 18.09
N ASP A 258 11.29 19.59 17.77
CA ASP A 258 9.84 19.55 17.62
C ASP A 258 9.34 19.37 16.18
N VAL A 259 10.25 19.18 15.21
CA VAL A 259 9.96 19.16 13.76
C VAL A 259 8.92 18.12 13.35
N PHE A 260 8.86 16.97 14.02
CA PHE A 260 7.86 15.91 13.77
C PHE A 260 6.77 15.89 14.86
N GLY A 261 6.62 16.99 15.61
CA GLY A 261 5.62 17.15 16.64
C GLY A 261 6.18 17.02 18.07
N SER A 262 5.46 17.63 19.01
CA SER A 262 5.89 17.71 20.43
C SER A 262 6.01 16.37 21.14
N ALA A 263 5.32 15.33 20.65
CA ALA A 263 5.42 13.99 21.24
C ALA A 263 6.81 13.35 21.02
N LEU A 264 7.48 13.66 19.90
CA LEU A 264 8.83 13.20 19.57
C LEU A 264 9.94 14.13 20.08
N GLU A 265 9.59 15.33 20.56
CA GLU A 265 10.57 16.34 20.99
C GLU A 265 11.58 15.83 22.04
N PRO A 266 11.18 15.07 23.10
CA PRO A 266 12.14 14.56 24.07
C PRO A 266 13.18 13.61 23.44
N VAL A 267 12.75 12.66 22.63
CA VAL A 267 13.67 11.71 21.99
C VAL A 267 14.51 12.36 20.90
N LEU A 268 13.99 13.34 20.14
CA LEU A 268 14.77 14.11 19.17
C LEU A 268 15.82 14.98 19.84
N THR A 269 15.51 15.55 21.00
CA THR A 269 16.48 16.30 21.83
C THR A 269 17.63 15.37 22.26
N ALA A 270 17.31 14.16 22.72
CA ALA A 270 18.31 13.15 23.10
C ALA A 270 19.16 12.71 21.89
N ILE A 271 18.53 12.45 20.74
CA ILE A 271 19.19 12.11 19.47
C ILE A 271 20.18 13.22 19.07
N GLY A 272 19.76 14.50 19.08
CA GLY A 272 20.64 15.63 18.75
C GLY A 272 21.86 15.71 19.66
N ALA A 273 21.67 15.56 20.96
CA ALA A 273 22.75 15.58 21.93
C ALA A 273 23.75 14.40 21.71
N GLU A 274 23.24 13.19 21.47
CA GLU A 274 24.07 12.02 21.20
C GLU A 274 24.80 12.14 19.87
N ASN A 275 24.14 12.60 18.81
CA ASN A 275 24.75 12.86 17.51
C ASN A 275 25.89 13.87 17.58
N HIS A 276 25.72 14.93 18.38
CA HIS A 276 26.77 15.91 18.62
C HIS A 276 27.97 15.29 19.39
N ARG A 277 27.69 14.41 20.37
CA ARG A 277 28.74 13.66 21.09
C ARG A 277 29.50 12.71 20.14
N ALA A 278 28.77 11.95 19.32
CA ALA A 278 29.34 11.00 18.36
C ALA A 278 30.27 11.71 17.33
N ALA A 279 29.83 12.87 16.82
CA ALA A 279 30.61 13.65 15.86
C ALA A 279 31.93 14.19 16.45
N ARG A 280 31.94 14.57 17.74
CA ARG A 280 33.19 15.02 18.45
C ARG A 280 34.17 13.87 18.70
N GLY A 281 33.71 12.63 18.73
CA GLY A 281 34.58 11.44 18.88
C GLY A 281 35.40 11.09 17.63
N GLY A 282 35.20 11.80 16.52
CA GLY A 282 36.07 11.76 15.31
C GLY A 282 35.59 10.80 14.22
N GLN A 283 35.25 9.55 14.52
CA GLN A 283 34.81 8.57 13.54
C GLN A 283 33.37 8.10 13.85
N TYR A 284 32.48 8.30 12.91
CA TYR A 284 31.09 7.81 13.02
C TYR A 284 30.54 7.32 11.69
N VAL A 285 29.53 6.47 11.79
CA VAL A 285 28.59 6.12 10.72
C VAL A 285 27.20 6.51 11.14
N THR A 286 26.29 6.61 10.18
CA THR A 286 24.89 7.01 10.42
C THR A 286 23.95 5.85 10.13
N ILE A 287 23.00 5.61 11.02
CA ILE A 287 21.81 4.78 10.83
C ILE A 287 20.61 5.72 10.70
N ALA A 288 19.74 5.50 9.71
CA ALA A 288 18.46 6.19 9.63
C ALA A 288 17.34 5.28 10.16
N PHE A 289 16.44 5.86 10.94
CA PHE A 289 15.19 5.20 11.36
C PHE A 289 14.05 5.72 10.50
N LEU A 290 13.48 4.87 9.65
CA LEU A 290 12.48 5.20 8.65
C LEU A 290 11.09 4.74 9.09
N ALA A 291 10.17 5.69 9.34
CA ALA A 291 8.81 5.40 9.80
C ALA A 291 7.84 6.55 9.49
N PRO A 292 6.51 6.35 9.55
CA PRO A 292 5.51 7.43 9.46
C PRO A 292 5.37 8.14 10.82
N LEU A 293 6.23 9.11 11.09
CA LEU A 293 6.37 9.77 12.39
C LEU A 293 5.37 10.92 12.64
N THR A 294 4.56 11.27 11.64
CA THR A 294 3.53 12.32 11.74
C THR A 294 2.16 11.78 11.34
N SER A 295 1.10 12.43 11.81
CA SER A 295 -0.29 12.13 11.45
C SER A 295 -1.08 13.43 11.32
N VAL A 296 -1.48 13.79 10.10
CA VAL A 296 -2.25 15.00 9.81
C VAL A 296 -3.67 14.67 9.39
N GLY A 297 -4.64 15.43 9.91
CA GLY A 297 -5.99 15.50 9.36
C GLY A 297 -6.98 14.44 9.81
N GLN A 298 -6.69 13.67 10.86
CA GLN A 298 -7.60 12.62 11.36
C GLN A 298 -8.18 12.91 12.77
N ALA A 299 -8.33 14.17 13.15
CA ALA A 299 -9.07 14.50 14.38
C ALA A 299 -10.50 13.91 14.30
N GLY A 300 -10.74 12.76 14.98
CA GLY A 300 -12.05 12.13 15.11
C GLY A 300 -12.33 10.94 14.20
N LYS A 301 -11.41 10.53 13.34
CA LYS A 301 -11.51 9.24 12.61
C LYS A 301 -10.61 8.20 13.26
N ALA A 302 -10.97 6.91 13.11
CA ALA A 302 -10.33 5.78 13.77
C ALA A 302 -8.83 6.02 13.95
N LYS A 303 -8.37 5.90 15.21
CA LYS A 303 -6.96 6.12 15.58
C LYS A 303 -6.10 5.22 14.67
N ASP A 304 -5.53 5.81 13.63
CA ASP A 304 -4.35 5.19 13.03
C ASP A 304 -3.38 4.92 14.16
N LEU A 305 -2.65 3.81 14.07
CA LEU A 305 -1.67 3.38 15.08
C LEU A 305 -1.12 4.61 15.78
N THR A 306 -1.43 4.74 17.06
CA THR A 306 -1.33 6.01 17.75
C THR A 306 0.10 6.51 17.64
N LEU A 307 0.29 7.80 17.37
CA LEU A 307 1.60 8.47 17.39
C LEU A 307 2.44 8.03 18.61
N ASP A 308 1.78 7.76 19.74
CA ASP A 308 2.41 7.20 20.96
C ASP A 308 3.12 5.86 20.76
N GLN A 309 2.70 5.02 19.79
CA GLN A 309 3.41 3.76 19.49
C GLN A 309 4.69 4.03 18.74
N PHE A 310 4.68 4.94 17.77
CA PHE A 310 5.90 5.37 17.06
C PHE A 310 6.85 6.12 17.97
N VAL A 311 6.36 6.90 18.96
CA VAL A 311 7.24 7.52 19.97
C VAL A 311 8.03 6.46 20.72
N GLY A 312 7.35 5.44 21.27
CA GLY A 312 8.03 4.35 21.98
C GLY A 312 8.99 3.56 21.09
N GLU A 313 8.66 3.37 19.80
CA GLU A 313 9.51 2.72 18.80
C GLU A 313 10.82 3.51 18.60
N VAL A 314 10.73 4.83 18.38
CA VAL A 314 11.91 5.71 18.24
C VAL A 314 12.74 5.75 19.52
N GLU A 315 12.10 5.80 20.70
CA GLU A 315 12.80 5.72 22.00
C GLU A 315 13.58 4.42 22.15
N GLY A 316 13.00 3.28 21.70
CA GLY A 316 13.66 1.98 21.66
C GLY A 316 14.88 1.96 20.72
N ALA A 317 14.73 2.48 19.51
CA ALA A 317 15.80 2.62 18.53
C ALA A 317 16.96 3.49 19.06
N TYR A 318 16.62 4.64 19.64
CA TYR A 318 17.60 5.52 20.27
C TYR A 318 18.38 4.84 21.40
N THR A 319 17.68 4.13 22.30
CA THR A 319 18.29 3.39 23.41
C THR A 319 19.36 2.41 22.93
N ALA A 320 19.14 1.74 21.79
CA ALA A 320 20.15 0.85 21.21
C ALA A 320 21.39 1.60 20.69
N VAL A 321 21.21 2.77 20.07
CA VAL A 321 22.32 3.63 19.61
C VAL A 321 23.14 4.14 20.79
N GLU A 322 22.49 4.67 21.82
CA GLU A 322 23.17 5.20 23.01
C GLU A 322 23.99 4.11 23.71
N ARG A 323 23.42 2.89 23.88
CA ARG A 323 24.16 1.74 24.40
C ARG A 323 25.37 1.39 23.54
N ALA A 324 25.17 1.33 22.21
CA ALA A 324 26.28 1.06 21.28
C ALA A 324 27.41 2.09 21.38
N ASN A 325 27.08 3.35 21.68
CA ASN A 325 28.04 4.44 21.81
C ASN A 325 28.68 4.52 23.19
N THR A 326 28.09 3.89 24.21
CA THR A 326 28.67 3.82 25.56
C THR A 326 29.91 2.88 25.61
N ASP A 327 29.94 1.89 24.72
CA ASP A 327 31.11 1.02 24.56
C ASP A 327 32.32 1.83 24.07
N ASP A 328 33.53 1.52 24.56
CA ASP A 328 34.79 2.22 24.27
C ASP A 328 35.31 2.07 22.83
N GLY A 329 34.53 1.56 21.92
CA GLY A 329 34.89 1.43 20.51
C GLY A 329 35.13 2.79 19.82
N PRO A 330 36.13 2.87 18.91
CA PRO A 330 36.51 4.13 18.25
C PRO A 330 35.44 4.62 17.26
N LEU A 331 34.59 3.72 16.73
CA LEU A 331 33.52 4.03 15.78
C LEU A 331 32.23 4.29 16.55
N LYS A 332 31.70 5.50 16.45
CA LYS A 332 30.43 5.90 17.03
C LYS A 332 29.29 5.84 15.97
N ILE A 333 28.06 5.82 16.43
CA ILE A 333 26.88 5.72 15.58
C ILE A 333 26.03 6.97 15.78
N ARG A 334 25.66 7.63 14.69
CA ARG A 334 24.64 8.67 14.67
C ARG A 334 23.31 8.08 14.26
N LEU A 335 22.23 8.56 14.87
CA LEU A 335 20.86 8.23 14.50
C LEU A 335 20.22 9.43 13.82
N VAL A 336 19.59 9.23 12.69
CA VAL A 336 18.70 10.23 12.06
C VAL A 336 17.31 9.65 11.93
N LEU A 337 16.29 10.49 12.14
CA LEU A 337 14.89 10.10 11.90
C LEU A 337 14.49 10.48 10.48
N ALA A 338 13.90 9.54 9.78
CA ALA A 338 13.40 9.69 8.42
C ALA A 338 11.87 9.51 8.42
N ASN A 339 11.14 10.62 8.31
CA ASN A 339 9.68 10.65 8.38
C ASN A 339 9.05 10.50 7.00
N MET A 340 8.33 9.40 6.77
CA MET A 340 7.56 9.15 5.54
C MET A 340 6.20 9.86 5.51
N GLY A 341 5.85 10.63 6.56
CA GLY A 341 4.58 11.31 6.67
C GLY A 341 3.39 10.41 6.95
N SER A 342 2.22 11.01 7.06
CA SER A 342 0.96 10.33 7.35
C SER A 342 0.68 9.21 6.35
N GLY A 343 0.50 7.98 6.87
CA GLY A 343 0.21 6.81 6.04
C GLY A 343 1.34 6.45 5.06
N GLU A 344 2.58 6.89 5.34
CA GLU A 344 3.78 6.65 4.53
C GLU A 344 3.74 7.29 3.12
N LEU A 345 2.81 8.21 2.87
CA LEU A 345 2.56 8.75 1.53
C LEU A 345 3.73 9.56 0.94
N HIS A 346 4.64 10.05 1.78
CA HIS A 346 5.81 10.85 1.38
C HIS A 346 7.13 10.05 1.39
N TRP A 347 7.03 8.70 1.36
CA TRP A 347 8.17 7.80 1.40
C TRP A 347 9.22 8.10 0.33
N LYS A 348 8.78 8.51 -0.87
CA LYS A 348 9.68 8.73 -2.01
C LYS A 348 10.64 9.88 -1.75
N ASP A 349 10.12 11.04 -1.36
CA ASP A 349 10.92 12.23 -1.10
C ASP A 349 11.83 12.00 0.12
N THR A 350 11.34 11.27 1.13
CA THR A 350 12.13 10.89 2.31
C THR A 350 13.29 9.96 1.95
N VAL A 351 13.06 8.94 1.10
CA VAL A 351 14.12 8.03 0.61
C VAL A 351 15.13 8.77 -0.29
N GLU A 352 14.69 9.76 -1.07
CA GLU A 352 15.58 10.63 -1.83
C GLU A 352 16.45 11.50 -0.90
N ALA A 353 15.87 12.05 0.16
CA ALA A 353 16.58 12.87 1.15
C ALA A 353 17.69 12.07 1.89
N LEU A 354 17.53 10.74 2.04
CA LEU A 354 18.56 9.87 2.64
C LEU A 354 19.89 9.86 1.87
N ASP A 355 19.90 10.20 0.59
CA ASP A 355 21.15 10.33 -0.18
C ASP A 355 22.03 11.50 0.31
N GLY A 356 21.43 12.53 0.89
CA GLY A 356 22.12 13.66 1.51
C GLY A 356 22.67 13.39 2.92
N VAL A 357 22.37 12.23 3.50
CA VAL A 357 22.80 11.89 4.87
C VAL A 357 24.25 11.40 4.87
N GLU A 358 25.09 12.14 5.56
CA GLU A 358 26.51 11.83 5.63
C GLU A 358 26.78 10.50 6.36
N ASN A 359 27.65 9.67 5.78
CA ASN A 359 28.06 8.37 6.31
C ASN A 359 26.91 7.39 6.59
N LEU A 360 25.78 7.51 5.88
CA LEU A 360 24.67 6.58 5.99
C LEU A 360 25.07 5.18 5.54
N VAL A 361 24.94 4.18 6.42
CA VAL A 361 25.34 2.79 6.14
C VAL A 361 24.20 1.78 6.30
N ALA A 362 23.11 2.15 6.99
CA ALA A 362 21.94 1.30 7.16
C ALA A 362 20.69 2.13 7.42
N VAL A 363 19.54 1.54 7.11
CA VAL A 363 18.20 2.04 7.47
C VAL A 363 17.55 0.99 8.37
N THR A 364 16.92 1.42 9.46
CA THR A 364 16.12 0.56 10.37
C THR A 364 14.69 1.09 10.45
N GLY A 365 13.77 0.34 11.07
CA GLY A 365 12.35 0.67 11.11
C GLY A 365 11.63 0.12 9.88
N MET A 366 11.51 0.89 8.83
CA MET A 366 10.89 0.55 7.54
C MET A 366 9.37 0.68 7.49
N GLY A 367 8.73 1.20 8.55
CA GLY A 367 7.29 1.38 8.61
C GLY A 367 6.49 0.07 8.71
N LEU A 368 5.30 0.07 8.16
CA LEU A 368 4.36 -1.05 8.25
C LEU A 368 4.36 -1.91 6.97
N SER A 369 3.78 -3.11 7.04
CA SER A 369 3.65 -4.00 5.88
C SER A 369 2.57 -3.51 4.90
N GLN A 370 2.87 -2.46 4.14
CA GLN A 370 1.97 -1.88 3.13
C GLN A 370 2.71 -1.47 1.85
N GLN A 371 2.01 -1.01 0.82
CA GLN A 371 2.58 -0.75 -0.50
C GLN A 371 3.72 0.28 -0.46
N GLU A 372 3.56 1.32 0.31
CA GLU A 372 4.53 2.40 0.46
C GLU A 372 5.85 1.90 1.04
N SER A 373 5.80 1.02 2.05
CA SER A 373 7.00 0.39 2.61
C SER A 373 7.70 -0.54 1.62
N VAL A 374 6.94 -1.30 0.79
CA VAL A 374 7.51 -2.12 -0.30
C VAL A 374 8.26 -1.24 -1.28
N ASP A 375 7.64 -0.14 -1.70
CA ASP A 375 8.21 0.77 -2.69
C ASP A 375 9.44 1.49 -2.12
N ALA A 376 9.42 1.89 -0.85
CA ALA A 376 10.56 2.44 -0.13
C ALA A 376 11.72 1.43 -0.03
N ALA A 377 11.42 0.18 0.37
CA ALA A 377 12.43 -0.88 0.47
C ALA A 377 13.07 -1.19 -0.89
N ARG A 378 12.30 -1.22 -1.97
CA ARG A 378 12.82 -1.40 -3.33
C ARG A 378 13.69 -0.24 -3.78
N ALA A 379 13.31 0.98 -3.43
CA ALA A 379 14.10 2.17 -3.74
C ALA A 379 15.45 2.16 -2.98
N LEU A 380 15.45 1.78 -1.71
CA LEU A 380 16.68 1.62 -0.90
C LEU A 380 17.54 0.46 -1.41
N SER A 381 16.93 -0.66 -1.79
CA SER A 381 17.62 -1.80 -2.41
C SER A 381 18.38 -1.41 -3.68
N LYS A 382 17.79 -0.59 -4.55
CA LYS A 382 18.42 -0.05 -5.76
C LYS A 382 19.60 0.89 -5.47
N LYS A 383 19.68 1.43 -4.26
CA LYS A 383 20.76 2.31 -3.79
C LYS A 383 21.82 1.54 -2.96
N ASP A 384 21.73 0.22 -2.91
CA ASP A 384 22.57 -0.67 -2.09
C ASP A 384 22.59 -0.26 -0.59
N ILE A 385 21.48 0.24 -0.07
CA ILE A 385 21.34 0.62 1.33
C ILE A 385 20.78 -0.57 2.11
N PRO A 386 21.53 -1.13 3.08
CA PRO A 386 21.06 -2.20 3.94
C PRO A 386 19.87 -1.75 4.80
N MET A 387 18.90 -2.64 4.98
CA MET A 387 17.68 -2.37 5.73
C MET A 387 17.45 -3.42 6.81
N VAL A 388 17.04 -2.99 8.00
CA VAL A 388 16.64 -3.88 9.10
C VAL A 388 15.25 -3.48 9.57
N ALA A 389 14.24 -4.24 9.14
CA ALA A 389 12.85 -4.00 9.48
C ALA A 389 12.49 -4.62 10.84
N ASP A 390 11.75 -3.87 11.63
CA ASP A 390 11.24 -4.26 12.95
C ASP A 390 9.76 -4.65 12.95
N LEU A 391 8.92 -3.98 12.16
CA LEU A 391 7.46 -4.19 12.14
C LEU A 391 6.92 -4.85 10.86
N ILE A 392 7.77 -5.15 9.90
CA ILE A 392 7.36 -5.79 8.64
C ILE A 392 7.13 -7.30 8.88
N THR A 393 5.87 -7.70 9.11
CA THR A 393 5.49 -9.09 9.37
C THR A 393 4.95 -9.82 8.13
N ALA A 394 4.50 -9.10 7.09
CA ALA A 394 3.98 -9.71 5.88
C ALA A 394 5.01 -10.61 5.19
N ASP A 395 4.56 -11.73 4.64
CA ASP A 395 5.42 -12.65 3.91
C ASP A 395 5.86 -12.05 2.57
N GLY A 396 7.05 -12.45 2.11
CA GLY A 396 7.60 -12.00 0.84
C GLY A 396 8.44 -10.71 0.91
N PHE A 397 8.47 -10.00 2.04
CA PHE A 397 9.38 -8.87 2.30
C PHE A 397 10.81 -9.35 2.61
N ASP A 398 11.35 -10.17 1.76
CA ASP A 398 12.69 -10.75 1.93
C ASP A 398 13.36 -10.94 0.57
N THR A 399 14.52 -11.62 0.57
CA THR A 399 15.26 -11.89 -0.67
C THR A 399 14.63 -12.97 -1.56
N THR A 400 13.53 -13.62 -1.13
CA THR A 400 12.87 -14.64 -1.96
C THR A 400 12.15 -14.06 -3.16
N GLY A 401 11.78 -12.77 -3.10
CA GLY A 401 11.08 -12.08 -4.15
C GLY A 401 9.64 -12.56 -4.38
N THR A 402 9.00 -13.06 -3.32
CA THR A 402 7.62 -13.57 -3.40
C THR A 402 6.57 -12.48 -3.27
N ILE A 403 6.96 -11.26 -2.87
CA ILE A 403 6.03 -10.13 -2.80
C ILE A 403 5.66 -9.66 -4.20
N ASP A 404 4.37 -9.59 -4.48
CA ASP A 404 3.87 -9.13 -5.77
C ASP A 404 3.89 -7.61 -5.88
N SER A 405 4.36 -7.11 -7.03
CA SER A 405 4.12 -5.73 -7.44
C SER A 405 3.00 -5.71 -8.48
N PRO A 406 1.93 -4.96 -8.29
CA PRO A 406 0.88 -4.82 -9.30
C PRO A 406 1.39 -4.30 -10.65
N GLN A 407 2.55 -3.62 -10.64
CA GLN A 407 3.11 -2.94 -11.81
C GLN A 407 4.23 -3.71 -12.51
N SER A 408 4.97 -4.56 -11.81
CA SER A 408 6.17 -5.19 -12.35
C SER A 408 6.30 -6.71 -12.10
N GLY A 409 5.32 -7.32 -11.43
CA GLY A 409 5.44 -8.70 -10.96
C GLY A 409 6.40 -8.87 -9.77
N PRO A 410 6.75 -10.12 -9.38
CA PRO A 410 7.62 -10.38 -8.24
C PRO A 410 9.00 -9.76 -8.44
N GLU A 411 9.44 -8.94 -7.51
CA GLU A 411 10.76 -8.29 -7.51
C GLU A 411 11.44 -8.51 -6.17
N ARG A 412 12.66 -9.02 -6.17
CA ARG A 412 13.43 -9.25 -4.96
C ARG A 412 13.77 -7.92 -4.27
N ILE A 413 13.66 -7.91 -2.94
CA ILE A 413 14.09 -6.79 -2.10
C ILE A 413 15.42 -7.19 -1.46
N ASN A 414 16.52 -6.98 -2.19
CA ASN A 414 17.87 -7.26 -1.69
C ASN A 414 18.24 -6.26 -0.60
N GLY A 415 18.95 -6.74 0.42
CA GLY A 415 19.41 -5.89 1.52
C GLY A 415 18.41 -5.69 2.65
N LEU A 416 17.20 -6.23 2.54
CA LEU A 416 16.22 -6.21 3.61
C LEU A 416 16.36 -7.45 4.49
N VAL A 417 16.58 -7.23 5.80
CA VAL A 417 16.46 -8.25 6.84
C VAL A 417 15.39 -7.86 7.85
N ARG A 418 14.83 -8.84 8.57
CA ARG A 418 13.75 -8.63 9.54
C ARG A 418 14.06 -9.25 10.89
N VAL A 419 13.75 -8.50 11.96
CA VAL A 419 13.92 -8.98 13.34
C VAL A 419 12.59 -9.42 13.98
N THR A 420 11.48 -9.21 13.30
CA THR A 420 10.14 -9.57 13.74
C THR A 420 9.68 -10.94 13.22
N LEU A 421 8.49 -11.37 13.65
CA LEU A 421 7.81 -12.60 13.22
C LEU A 421 7.20 -12.41 11.82
N THR A 422 7.30 -13.44 10.97
CA THR A 422 6.49 -13.47 9.74
C THR A 422 5.04 -13.89 10.05
N ASN A 423 4.09 -13.46 9.21
CA ASN A 423 2.70 -13.89 9.34
C ASN A 423 2.57 -15.42 9.21
N ALA A 424 3.29 -16.03 8.28
CA ALA A 424 3.34 -17.48 8.11
C ALA A 424 3.78 -18.20 9.40
N ALA A 425 4.80 -17.69 10.11
CA ALA A 425 5.26 -18.28 11.36
C ALA A 425 4.18 -18.18 12.45
N GLN A 426 3.52 -17.03 12.57
CA GLN A 426 2.43 -16.79 13.50
C GLN A 426 1.26 -17.74 13.24
N LEU A 427 0.78 -17.81 12.01
CA LEU A 427 -0.38 -18.62 11.65
C LEU A 427 -0.07 -20.12 11.66
N LYS A 428 1.18 -20.51 11.44
CA LYS A 428 1.62 -21.89 11.65
C LYS A 428 1.45 -22.29 13.11
N ALA A 429 1.93 -21.48 14.06
CA ALA A 429 1.77 -21.75 15.49
C ALA A 429 0.30 -21.83 15.91
N LEU A 430 -0.54 -20.92 15.42
CA LEU A 430 -2.00 -20.95 15.61
C LEU A 430 -2.65 -22.20 15.00
N GLY A 431 -2.18 -22.63 13.83
CA GLY A 431 -2.65 -23.82 13.16
C GLY A 431 -2.29 -25.10 13.91
N GLU A 432 -1.14 -25.17 14.54
CA GLU A 432 -0.72 -26.28 15.40
C GLU A 432 -1.60 -26.36 16.67
N GLU A 433 -1.87 -25.25 17.31
CA GLU A 433 -2.79 -25.16 18.48
C GLU A 433 -4.21 -25.63 18.15
N LEU A 434 -4.74 -25.17 17.01
CA LEU A 434 -6.12 -25.46 16.62
C LEU A 434 -6.27 -26.78 15.84
N ALA A 435 -5.18 -27.50 15.59
CA ALA A 435 -5.21 -28.69 14.75
C ALA A 435 -6.09 -29.82 15.29
N GLY A 436 -6.24 -29.95 16.63
CA GLY A 436 -7.08 -30.98 17.27
C GLY A 436 -8.57 -30.65 17.31
N ASP A 437 -8.95 -29.42 17.05
CA ASP A 437 -10.30 -28.91 17.27
C ASP A 437 -11.25 -29.22 16.11
N THR A 438 -12.54 -29.33 16.42
CA THR A 438 -13.62 -29.32 15.44
C THR A 438 -14.30 -27.94 15.47
N ARG A 439 -14.00 -27.08 14.51
CA ARG A 439 -14.49 -25.71 14.42
C ARG A 439 -15.10 -25.43 13.05
N THR A 440 -15.94 -24.40 12.98
CA THR A 440 -16.38 -23.83 11.72
C THR A 440 -15.96 -22.35 11.71
N ALA A 441 -15.03 -22.00 10.84
CA ALA A 441 -14.45 -20.67 10.78
C ALA A 441 -14.97 -19.88 9.59
N ALA A 442 -15.42 -18.65 9.85
CA ALA A 442 -15.59 -17.61 8.84
C ALA A 442 -14.29 -16.81 8.66
N LEU A 443 -14.11 -16.20 7.50
CA LEU A 443 -13.01 -15.29 7.21
C LEU A 443 -13.55 -13.86 7.06
N VAL A 444 -12.98 -12.91 7.80
CA VAL A 444 -13.28 -11.48 7.69
C VAL A 444 -11.99 -10.75 7.32
N ARG A 445 -12.00 -10.04 6.21
CA ARG A 445 -10.78 -9.49 5.63
C ARG A 445 -10.94 -8.12 4.98
N THR A 446 -9.82 -7.42 4.88
CA THR A 446 -9.56 -6.33 3.94
C THR A 446 -8.17 -6.54 3.33
N ASP A 447 -7.91 -5.94 2.19
CA ASP A 447 -6.60 -5.99 1.51
C ASP A 447 -6.09 -4.59 1.12
N VAL A 448 -6.78 -3.56 1.60
CA VAL A 448 -6.43 -2.17 1.31
C VAL A 448 -6.31 -1.34 2.58
N THR A 449 -5.43 -0.35 2.54
CA THR A 449 -5.31 0.69 3.55
C THR A 449 -6.46 1.71 3.45
N PRO A 450 -6.66 2.59 4.43
CA PRO A 450 -7.60 3.71 4.31
C PRO A 450 -7.32 4.63 3.12
N ASN A 451 -6.09 4.70 2.65
CA ASN A 451 -5.67 5.47 1.48
C ASN A 451 -5.98 4.74 0.16
N GLY A 452 -6.39 3.47 0.22
CA GLY A 452 -6.72 2.65 -0.94
C GLY A 452 -5.54 1.93 -1.58
N THR A 453 -4.37 1.98 -0.96
CA THR A 453 -3.19 1.20 -1.34
C THR A 453 -3.27 -0.22 -0.78
N ARG A 454 -2.46 -1.14 -1.28
CA ARG A 454 -2.44 -2.53 -0.82
C ARG A 454 -1.88 -2.63 0.59
N ASP A 455 -2.57 -3.36 1.47
CA ASP A 455 -2.10 -3.73 2.79
C ASP A 455 -1.57 -5.17 2.78
N PHE A 456 -0.26 -5.31 2.69
CA PHE A 456 0.38 -6.63 2.60
C PHE A 456 0.27 -7.44 3.89
N TYR A 457 0.15 -6.79 5.05
CA TYR A 457 -0.09 -7.49 6.31
C TYR A 457 -1.40 -8.30 6.26
N THR A 458 -2.46 -7.63 5.89
CA THR A 458 -3.79 -8.24 5.86
C THR A 458 -3.95 -9.24 4.72
N ASP A 459 -3.34 -8.95 3.55
CA ASP A 459 -3.33 -9.87 2.41
C ASP A 459 -2.53 -11.16 2.73
N SER A 460 -1.36 -11.04 3.33
CA SER A 460 -0.55 -12.19 3.76
C SER A 460 -1.28 -13.02 4.81
N LEU A 461 -1.90 -12.41 5.84
CA LEU A 461 -2.74 -13.13 6.80
C LEU A 461 -3.88 -13.90 6.12
N TYR A 462 -4.55 -13.26 5.15
CA TYR A 462 -5.62 -13.90 4.38
C TYR A 462 -5.15 -15.14 3.64
N GLN A 463 -3.98 -15.06 2.99
CA GLN A 463 -3.41 -16.19 2.26
C GLN A 463 -3.03 -17.32 3.23
N ASP A 464 -2.43 -16.99 4.37
CA ASP A 464 -1.97 -17.97 5.34
C ASP A 464 -3.14 -18.68 6.05
N PHE A 465 -4.22 -17.99 6.40
CA PHE A 465 -5.44 -18.63 6.90
C PHE A 465 -6.00 -19.68 5.93
N ARG A 466 -5.78 -19.52 4.63
CA ARG A 466 -6.26 -20.43 3.58
C ARG A 466 -5.26 -21.52 3.20
N THR A 467 -4.00 -21.38 3.59
CA THR A 467 -2.93 -22.31 3.20
C THR A 467 -2.44 -23.19 4.36
N VAL A 468 -2.35 -22.64 5.58
CA VAL A 468 -1.94 -23.37 6.78
C VAL A 468 -2.94 -24.49 7.07
N SER A 469 -2.48 -25.75 7.04
CA SER A 469 -3.34 -26.92 7.06
C SER A 469 -4.23 -27.01 8.30
N GLY A 470 -3.69 -26.63 9.49
CA GLY A 470 -4.42 -26.63 10.76
C GLY A 470 -5.54 -25.59 10.83
N LEU A 471 -5.48 -24.52 9.99
CA LEU A 471 -6.49 -23.47 9.93
C LEU A 471 -7.44 -23.67 8.75
N LYS A 472 -6.90 -23.96 7.56
CA LYS A 472 -7.66 -24.15 6.33
C LYS A 472 -8.81 -25.14 6.46
N LYS A 473 -8.63 -26.24 7.21
CA LYS A 473 -9.62 -27.31 7.36
C LYS A 473 -10.91 -26.85 8.06
N HIS A 474 -10.84 -25.76 8.84
CA HIS A 474 -11.98 -25.20 9.57
C HIS A 474 -12.79 -24.19 8.74
N LEU A 475 -12.20 -23.63 7.66
CA LEU A 475 -12.86 -22.61 6.86
C LEU A 475 -14.15 -23.10 6.22
N ASP A 476 -15.20 -22.32 6.35
CA ASP A 476 -16.39 -22.42 5.52
C ASP A 476 -16.19 -21.52 4.28
N PRO A 477 -16.04 -22.11 3.07
CA PRO A 477 -15.83 -21.30 1.86
C PRO A 477 -16.96 -20.34 1.52
N ALA A 478 -18.17 -20.56 2.07
CA ALA A 478 -19.31 -19.67 1.89
C ALA A 478 -19.32 -18.48 2.87
N ALA A 479 -18.45 -18.49 3.89
CA ALA A 479 -18.37 -17.47 4.93
C ALA A 479 -17.07 -16.65 4.81
N ASP A 480 -16.78 -16.09 3.63
CA ASP A 480 -15.68 -15.16 3.34
C ASP A 480 -16.27 -13.75 3.17
N PHE A 481 -15.99 -12.85 4.11
CA PHE A 481 -16.52 -11.50 4.19
C PHE A 481 -15.42 -10.48 3.96
N PHE A 482 -15.59 -9.64 2.95
CA PHE A 482 -14.70 -8.52 2.66
C PHE A 482 -15.31 -7.20 3.12
N PHE A 483 -14.49 -6.30 3.67
CA PHE A 483 -14.88 -4.92 3.92
C PHE A 483 -13.85 -3.94 3.36
N ASP A 484 -14.34 -2.78 2.90
CA ASP A 484 -13.52 -1.68 2.42
C ASP A 484 -13.48 -0.58 3.50
N PRO A 485 -12.30 -0.30 4.09
CA PRO A 485 -12.19 0.66 5.18
C PRO A 485 -12.42 2.11 4.74
N ARG A 486 -12.34 2.42 3.43
CA ARG A 486 -12.53 3.77 2.90
C ARG A 486 -13.96 4.29 3.04
N GLY A 487 -14.93 3.40 3.09
CA GLY A 487 -16.36 3.72 3.25
C GLY A 487 -16.85 3.83 4.70
N GLY A 488 -15.97 3.63 5.67
CA GLY A 488 -16.32 3.52 7.08
C GLY A 488 -16.50 2.06 7.49
N ALA A 489 -15.51 1.51 8.21
CA ALA A 489 -15.46 0.08 8.54
C ALA A 489 -16.59 -0.36 9.49
N ALA A 490 -16.93 0.45 10.51
CA ALA A 490 -17.81 0.05 11.61
C ALA A 490 -19.18 -0.45 11.16
N SER A 491 -19.86 0.24 10.23
CA SER A 491 -21.18 -0.17 9.73
C SER A 491 -21.16 -1.45 8.90
N ILE A 492 -20.06 -1.68 8.15
CA ILE A 492 -19.87 -2.89 7.36
C ILE A 492 -19.58 -4.06 8.30
N LEU A 493 -18.75 -3.85 9.32
CA LEU A 493 -18.43 -4.84 10.34
C LEU A 493 -19.66 -5.23 11.17
N ASP A 494 -20.57 -4.29 11.49
CA ASP A 494 -21.88 -4.60 12.07
C ASP A 494 -22.71 -5.52 11.18
N THR A 495 -22.78 -5.23 9.88
CA THR A 495 -23.48 -6.08 8.91
C THR A 495 -22.85 -7.47 8.82
N ILE A 496 -21.53 -7.57 8.82
CA ILE A 496 -20.80 -8.85 8.84
C ILE A 496 -21.12 -9.61 10.13
N GLY A 497 -21.09 -8.95 11.29
CA GLY A 497 -21.47 -9.55 12.58
C GLY A 497 -22.86 -10.19 12.56
N GLN A 498 -23.87 -9.54 11.96
CA GLN A 498 -25.20 -10.12 11.79
C GLN A 498 -25.20 -11.29 10.78
N ASN A 499 -24.46 -11.20 9.69
CA ASN A 499 -24.38 -12.24 8.67
C ASN A 499 -23.75 -13.53 9.19
N LEU A 500 -22.86 -13.47 10.18
CA LEU A 500 -22.31 -14.65 10.86
C LEU A 500 -23.38 -15.52 11.54
N CYS A 501 -24.54 -14.95 11.89
CA CYS A 501 -25.65 -15.69 12.44
C CYS A 501 -26.47 -16.49 11.41
N ASN A 502 -26.34 -16.12 10.12
CA ASN A 502 -27.13 -16.63 9.01
C ASN A 502 -26.33 -17.53 8.05
N THR A 503 -25.12 -17.96 8.45
CA THR A 503 -24.29 -18.91 7.69
C THR A 503 -24.95 -20.28 7.63
N GLN A 504 -24.74 -21.03 6.57
CA GLN A 504 -25.31 -22.39 6.41
C GLN A 504 -24.82 -23.35 7.48
N ARG A 505 -23.57 -23.21 7.92
CA ARG A 505 -22.97 -23.93 9.04
C ARG A 505 -22.80 -22.94 10.19
N PRO A 506 -23.17 -23.31 11.44
CA PRO A 506 -22.94 -22.44 12.59
C PRO A 506 -21.47 -22.11 12.75
N VAL A 507 -21.13 -20.84 12.65
CA VAL A 507 -19.77 -20.32 12.85
C VAL A 507 -19.50 -20.12 14.33
N ASP A 508 -18.40 -20.66 14.83
CA ASP A 508 -17.89 -20.50 16.20
C ASP A 508 -16.51 -19.82 16.25
N THR A 509 -15.89 -19.64 15.10
CA THR A 509 -14.57 -19.05 14.96
C THR A 509 -14.57 -18.03 13.81
N VAL A 510 -13.85 -16.93 13.97
CA VAL A 510 -13.62 -15.96 12.90
C VAL A 510 -12.12 -15.76 12.73
N TYR A 511 -11.62 -15.97 11.54
CA TYR A 511 -10.28 -15.59 11.13
C TYR A 511 -10.33 -14.13 10.65
N PHE A 512 -9.70 -13.25 11.43
CA PHE A 512 -9.74 -11.82 11.21
C PHE A 512 -8.44 -11.36 10.54
N ALA A 513 -8.45 -11.30 9.21
CA ALA A 513 -7.35 -10.83 8.38
C ALA A 513 -7.48 -9.32 8.12
N ALA A 514 -7.35 -8.53 9.17
CA ALA A 514 -7.40 -7.08 9.13
C ALA A 514 -6.54 -6.48 10.25
N ARG A 515 -6.25 -5.18 10.17
CA ARG A 515 -5.48 -4.45 11.18
C ARG A 515 -6.25 -4.37 12.50
N GLU A 516 -5.49 -4.34 13.60
CA GLU A 516 -6.04 -4.24 14.96
C GLU A 516 -7.01 -3.08 15.13
N LYS A 517 -6.74 -1.92 14.54
CA LYS A 517 -7.60 -0.73 14.62
C LYS A 517 -9.08 -0.97 14.26
N TYR A 518 -9.38 -2.01 13.49
CA TYR A 518 -10.76 -2.42 13.15
C TYR A 518 -11.32 -3.48 14.12
N LEU A 519 -10.47 -4.10 14.93
CA LEU A 519 -10.86 -5.18 15.80
C LEU A 519 -11.83 -4.74 16.92
N PRO A 520 -11.66 -3.57 17.58
CA PRO A 520 -12.62 -3.09 18.57
C PRO A 520 -14.04 -2.93 18.02
N ASP A 521 -14.19 -2.35 16.82
CA ASP A 521 -15.49 -2.20 16.16
C ASP A 521 -16.09 -3.56 15.80
N PHE A 522 -15.27 -4.50 15.34
CA PHE A 522 -15.73 -5.86 15.02
C PHE A 522 -16.16 -6.62 16.27
N LEU A 523 -15.42 -6.54 17.37
CA LEU A 523 -15.79 -7.16 18.65
C LEU A 523 -17.11 -6.60 19.18
N GLN A 524 -17.33 -5.28 19.07
CA GLN A 524 -18.62 -4.68 19.40
C GLN A 524 -19.75 -5.20 18.51
N ALA A 525 -19.49 -5.34 17.20
CA ALA A 525 -20.46 -5.93 16.27
C ALA A 525 -20.80 -7.38 16.64
N LEU A 526 -19.81 -8.16 17.08
CA LEU A 526 -20.04 -9.51 17.60
C LEU A 526 -20.88 -9.52 18.88
N GLY A 527 -20.71 -8.57 19.79
CA GLY A 527 -21.54 -8.41 20.97
C GLY A 527 -23.00 -8.09 20.67
N ARG A 528 -23.25 -7.35 19.57
CA ARG A 528 -24.60 -6.95 19.13
C ARG A 528 -25.28 -7.91 18.15
N ARG A 529 -24.61 -9.00 17.71
CA ARG A 529 -25.17 -9.94 16.73
C ARG A 529 -26.40 -10.68 17.30
N SER A 530 -27.36 -11.02 16.44
CA SER A 530 -28.61 -11.69 16.85
C SER A 530 -28.37 -13.05 17.55
N CYS A 531 -27.25 -13.72 17.24
CA CYS A 531 -26.84 -14.98 17.87
C CYS A 531 -25.77 -14.77 18.96
N HIS A 532 -25.73 -13.64 19.65
CA HIS A 532 -24.75 -13.29 20.68
C HIS A 532 -24.59 -14.32 21.81
N ARG A 533 -25.61 -15.15 22.08
CA ARG A 533 -25.55 -16.23 23.06
C ARG A 533 -24.71 -17.45 22.65
N ARG A 534 -24.21 -17.47 21.39
CA ARG A 534 -23.25 -18.50 20.96
C ARG A 534 -21.83 -17.98 21.19
N PRO A 535 -20.96 -18.76 21.87
CA PRO A 535 -19.56 -18.37 22.04
C PRO A 535 -18.88 -18.23 20.67
N ILE A 536 -17.93 -17.32 20.57
CA ILE A 536 -17.17 -17.10 19.34
C ILE A 536 -15.72 -16.76 19.67
N THR A 537 -14.79 -17.33 18.91
CA THR A 537 -13.36 -17.04 19.01
C THR A 537 -12.91 -16.28 17.78
N VAL A 538 -12.29 -15.12 17.97
CA VAL A 538 -11.61 -14.38 16.90
C VAL A 538 -10.14 -14.78 16.90
N VAL A 539 -9.62 -15.19 15.75
CA VAL A 539 -8.21 -15.56 15.57
C VAL A 539 -7.58 -14.54 14.61
N SER A 540 -6.48 -13.94 15.01
CA SER A 540 -5.84 -12.87 14.23
C SER A 540 -4.31 -12.92 14.36
N GLY A 541 -3.60 -11.97 13.73
CA GLY A 541 -2.15 -11.85 13.79
C GLY A 541 -1.65 -10.98 14.95
N SER A 542 -0.34 -10.71 14.95
CA SER A 542 0.39 -10.04 16.03
C SER A 542 -0.02 -8.58 16.30
N ASP A 543 -0.61 -7.87 15.34
CA ASP A 543 -1.17 -6.53 15.56
C ASP A 543 -2.16 -6.50 16.73
N THR A 544 -2.85 -7.62 16.95
CA THR A 544 -3.81 -7.82 18.08
C THR A 544 -3.18 -7.59 19.46
N ALA A 545 -1.86 -7.65 19.58
CA ALA A 545 -1.16 -7.34 20.83
C ALA A 545 -1.39 -5.88 21.29
N ALA A 546 -1.83 -4.99 20.41
CA ALA A 546 -2.17 -3.60 20.74
C ALA A 546 -3.61 -3.43 21.28
N LEU A 547 -4.44 -4.47 21.20
CA LEU A 547 -5.83 -4.44 21.71
C LEU A 547 -5.86 -4.22 23.23
N ASP A 548 -6.61 -3.21 23.68
CA ASP A 548 -6.88 -3.03 25.11
C ASP A 548 -7.77 -4.18 25.63
N PRO A 549 -7.29 -5.01 26.58
CA PRO A 549 -8.06 -6.11 27.15
C PRO A 549 -9.40 -5.68 27.77
N LYS A 550 -9.52 -4.41 28.19
CA LYS A 550 -10.77 -3.85 28.73
C LYS A 550 -11.90 -3.86 27.70
N THR A 551 -11.60 -3.83 26.41
CA THR A 551 -12.58 -3.96 25.32
C THR A 551 -13.40 -5.24 25.49
N LEU A 552 -12.76 -6.37 25.78
CA LEU A 552 -13.42 -7.66 25.97
C LEU A 552 -14.14 -7.76 27.32
N THR A 553 -13.57 -7.18 28.39
CA THR A 553 -14.23 -7.16 29.69
C THR A 553 -15.60 -6.49 29.67
N GLY A 554 -15.72 -5.40 28.86
CA GLY A 554 -17.00 -4.71 28.66
C GLY A 554 -18.03 -5.49 27.84
N LEU A 555 -17.58 -6.43 27.00
CA LEU A 555 -18.44 -7.25 26.14
C LEU A 555 -18.83 -8.59 26.76
N ASN A 556 -17.96 -9.18 27.60
CA ASN A 556 -18.17 -10.48 28.25
C ASN A 556 -18.81 -10.29 29.62
N GLN A 557 -20.07 -9.81 29.66
CA GLN A 557 -20.81 -9.63 30.89
C GLN A 557 -21.47 -10.93 31.35
N GLU A 558 -21.87 -10.98 32.62
CA GLU A 558 -22.54 -12.15 33.20
C GLU A 558 -23.84 -12.48 32.44
N GLY A 559 -23.98 -13.72 31.99
CA GLY A 559 -25.12 -14.18 31.21
C GLY A 559 -24.99 -14.07 29.68
N GLU A 560 -23.92 -13.48 29.22
CA GLU A 560 -23.58 -13.44 27.78
C GLU A 560 -22.61 -14.58 27.40
N ALA A 561 -22.66 -15.05 26.15
CA ALA A 561 -21.69 -16.01 25.70
C ALA A 561 -20.32 -15.33 25.42
N PRO A 562 -19.21 -15.92 25.86
CA PRO A 562 -17.93 -15.25 25.79
C PRO A 562 -17.45 -15.04 24.34
N ILE A 563 -16.89 -13.85 24.08
CA ILE A 563 -16.07 -13.53 22.92
C ILE A 563 -14.61 -13.69 23.37
N ALA A 564 -13.89 -14.59 22.74
CA ALA A 564 -12.46 -14.77 22.96
C ALA A 564 -11.65 -14.29 21.76
N VAL A 565 -10.44 -13.80 22.00
CA VAL A 565 -9.48 -13.45 20.97
C VAL A 565 -8.22 -14.28 21.16
N LEU A 566 -7.78 -14.96 20.10
CA LEU A 566 -6.56 -15.77 20.06
C LEU A 566 -5.62 -15.20 19.00
N TYR A 567 -4.37 -14.96 19.36
CA TYR A 567 -3.36 -14.48 18.44
C TYR A 567 -1.96 -14.99 18.82
N ALA A 568 -1.06 -14.98 17.86
CA ALA A 568 0.34 -15.30 18.06
C ALA A 568 1.20 -14.04 17.99
N SER A 569 2.11 -13.87 18.93
CA SER A 569 3.08 -12.77 18.92
C SER A 569 4.34 -13.15 19.70
N LEU A 570 5.21 -12.18 19.93
CA LEU A 570 6.34 -12.34 20.86
C LEU A 570 5.87 -12.64 22.28
N PRO A 571 6.69 -13.30 23.12
CA PRO A 571 6.38 -13.54 24.52
C PRO A 571 6.18 -12.22 25.28
N ALA A 572 5.22 -12.19 26.19
CA ALA A 572 5.04 -11.05 27.07
C ALA A 572 6.32 -10.76 27.89
N ALA A 573 6.50 -9.52 28.32
CA ALA A 573 7.66 -9.06 29.10
C ALA A 573 7.98 -9.96 30.29
N ALA A 574 6.94 -10.46 30.99
CA ALA A 574 7.09 -11.39 32.11
C ALA A 574 7.75 -12.72 31.71
N ALA A 575 7.43 -13.24 30.52
CA ALA A 575 8.02 -14.47 29.99
C ALA A 575 9.47 -14.24 29.51
N LEU A 576 9.75 -13.10 28.88
CA LEU A 576 11.12 -12.72 28.50
C LEU A 576 12.06 -12.59 29.71
N ARG A 577 11.53 -12.14 30.85
CA ARG A 577 12.26 -12.00 32.12
C ARG A 577 12.23 -13.26 32.99
N GLY A 578 11.45 -14.26 32.61
CA GLY A 578 11.24 -15.46 33.43
C GLY A 578 12.49 -16.34 33.51
N PRO A 579 12.66 -17.10 34.60
CA PRO A 579 13.82 -17.96 34.84
C PRO A 579 13.96 -19.10 33.81
N GLY A 580 12.89 -19.39 33.06
CA GLY A 580 12.93 -20.36 31.93
C GLY A 580 13.60 -19.82 30.66
N ASN A 581 13.86 -18.52 30.59
CA ASN A 581 14.54 -17.90 29.47
C ASN A 581 16.03 -17.76 29.81
N SER A 582 16.92 -18.44 29.10
CA SER A 582 18.40 -18.34 29.29
C SER A 582 18.92 -16.92 29.03
N ASP A 583 18.22 -16.14 28.23
CA ASP A 583 18.57 -14.78 27.83
C ASP A 583 17.76 -13.69 28.58
N HIS A 584 17.12 -14.05 29.70
CA HIS A 584 16.28 -13.14 30.50
C HIS A 584 16.97 -11.80 30.86
N ASN A 585 18.28 -11.81 31.05
CA ASN A 585 19.07 -10.63 31.37
C ASN A 585 19.18 -9.65 30.19
N LEU A 586 18.95 -10.08 28.95
CA LEU A 586 19.02 -9.20 27.78
C LEU A 586 17.84 -8.23 27.76
N TYR A 587 16.66 -8.72 28.12
CA TYR A 587 15.47 -7.87 28.22
C TYR A 587 15.57 -6.89 29.40
N ASP A 588 16.09 -7.34 30.56
CA ASP A 588 16.34 -6.44 31.69
C ASP A 588 17.32 -5.33 31.34
N LYS A 589 18.41 -5.64 30.63
CA LYS A 589 19.36 -4.63 30.13
C LYS A 589 18.72 -3.62 29.19
N PHE A 590 17.77 -4.04 28.36
CA PHE A 590 16.98 -3.11 27.54
C PHE A 590 16.14 -2.19 28.43
N LEU A 591 15.41 -2.73 29.40
CA LEU A 591 14.59 -1.93 30.31
C LEU A 591 15.39 -0.94 31.16
N GLU A 592 16.54 -1.37 31.68
CA GLU A 592 17.46 -0.52 32.44
C GLU A 592 17.99 0.64 31.57
N ALA A 593 18.41 0.33 30.34
CA ALA A 593 18.87 1.35 29.41
C ALA A 593 17.78 2.32 29.01
N PHE A 594 16.56 1.80 28.71
CA PHE A 594 15.41 2.61 28.35
C PHE A 594 14.93 3.55 29.48
N ALA A 595 15.06 3.12 30.73
CA ALA A 595 14.74 3.93 31.91
C ALA A 595 15.84 4.89 32.36
N GLY A 596 16.96 4.92 31.63
CA GLY A 596 18.12 5.75 31.92
C GLY A 596 17.87 7.26 31.82
N ASP A 597 18.93 8.04 32.02
CA ASP A 597 18.93 9.48 31.70
C ASP A 597 19.58 9.66 30.33
N HIS A 598 18.79 10.18 29.40
CA HIS A 598 19.14 10.37 28.00
C HIS A 598 19.50 11.84 27.73
N HIS A 599 20.67 12.28 28.17
CA HIS A 599 21.09 13.69 28.10
C HIS A 599 20.10 14.67 28.75
N GLY A 600 19.59 14.30 29.94
CA GLY A 600 18.59 15.09 30.67
C GLY A 600 17.14 14.80 30.28
N GLN A 601 16.90 13.93 29.29
CA GLN A 601 15.57 13.46 28.92
C GLN A 601 15.28 12.12 29.62
N LYS A 602 14.01 11.88 29.93
CA LYS A 602 13.54 10.61 30.51
C LYS A 602 12.34 10.12 29.72
N PHE A 603 12.44 8.88 29.25
CA PHE A 603 11.33 8.24 28.56
C PHE A 603 10.35 7.64 29.56
N PRO A 604 9.03 7.74 29.33
CA PRO A 604 8.05 7.12 30.23
C PRO A 604 8.23 5.59 30.26
N ALA A 605 8.41 5.02 31.45
CA ALA A 605 8.65 3.58 31.63
C ALA A 605 7.56 2.70 30.99
N GLY A 606 6.33 3.18 30.91
CA GLY A 606 5.23 2.51 30.23
C GLY A 606 5.40 2.36 28.72
N HIS A 607 6.23 3.22 28.09
CA HIS A 607 6.51 3.11 26.64
C HIS A 607 7.32 1.85 26.34
N ALA A 608 8.32 1.48 27.14
CA ALA A 608 9.15 0.29 26.96
C ALA A 608 8.36 -1.02 26.86
N THR A 609 7.18 -1.08 27.52
CA THR A 609 6.36 -2.29 27.64
C THR A 609 5.02 -2.18 26.89
N ARG A 610 4.78 -1.09 26.18
CA ARG A 610 3.57 -0.86 25.40
C ARG A 610 3.67 -1.60 24.06
N GLY A 611 3.15 -2.82 24.03
CA GLY A 611 3.30 -3.69 22.87
C GLY A 611 4.76 -4.17 22.68
N TYR A 612 5.12 -4.46 21.45
CA TYR A 612 6.48 -4.96 21.11
C TYR A 612 7.32 -3.97 20.29
N TRP A 613 6.77 -2.84 19.91
CA TRP A 613 7.41 -1.88 19.01
C TRP A 613 8.74 -1.33 19.56
N PRO A 614 8.82 -0.87 20.81
CA PRO A 614 10.07 -0.32 21.33
C PRO A 614 11.20 -1.34 21.39
N VAL A 615 10.89 -2.58 21.81
CA VAL A 615 11.92 -3.63 21.91
C VAL A 615 12.33 -4.16 20.54
N LEU A 616 11.41 -4.20 19.54
CA LEU A 616 11.75 -4.60 18.18
C LEU A 616 12.60 -3.55 17.47
N ALA A 617 12.29 -2.26 17.64
CA ALA A 617 13.13 -1.17 17.13
C ALA A 617 14.52 -1.16 17.76
N HIS A 618 14.62 -1.41 19.08
CA HIS A 618 15.90 -1.64 19.76
C HIS A 618 16.67 -2.79 19.11
N ASP A 619 16.04 -3.93 18.88
CA ASP A 619 16.68 -5.12 18.33
C ASP A 619 17.05 -4.95 16.86
N ALA A 620 16.29 -4.17 16.07
CA ALA A 620 16.65 -3.82 14.71
C ALA A 620 17.92 -2.95 14.64
N VAL A 621 17.98 -1.91 15.45
CA VAL A 621 19.21 -1.08 15.56
C VAL A 621 20.38 -1.89 16.09
N LEU A 622 20.17 -2.74 17.09
CA LEU A 622 21.22 -3.62 17.61
C LEU A 622 21.74 -4.58 16.54
N THR A 623 20.86 -5.10 15.66
CA THR A 623 21.25 -5.95 14.53
C THR A 623 22.11 -5.17 13.54
N ALA A 624 21.70 -3.97 13.15
CA ALA A 624 22.49 -3.10 12.29
C ALA A 624 23.85 -2.75 12.92
N THR A 625 23.89 -2.39 14.19
CA THR A 625 25.14 -2.06 14.90
C THR A 625 26.07 -3.25 15.04
N THR A 626 25.54 -4.46 15.23
CA THR A 626 26.33 -5.70 15.24
C THR A 626 27.00 -5.93 13.88
N ALA A 627 26.26 -5.78 12.78
CA ALA A 627 26.83 -5.90 11.44
C ALA A 627 27.87 -4.80 11.14
N ILE A 628 27.64 -3.56 11.54
CA ILE A 628 28.57 -2.43 11.40
C ILE A 628 29.87 -2.73 12.15
N ARG A 629 29.80 -3.22 13.38
CA ARG A 629 30.99 -3.58 14.18
C ARG A 629 31.76 -4.73 13.56
N ASN A 630 31.06 -5.76 13.07
CA ASN A 630 31.71 -6.89 12.39
C ASN A 630 32.39 -6.47 11.08
N ALA A 631 31.86 -5.45 10.40
CA ALA A 631 32.42 -4.86 9.19
C ALA A 631 33.62 -3.91 9.46
N THR A 632 33.83 -3.52 10.72
CA THR A 632 34.90 -2.58 11.13
C THR A 632 36.19 -3.36 11.41
N THR A 633 37.25 -2.96 10.74
CA THR A 633 38.61 -3.55 10.95
C THR A 633 39.61 -2.45 11.30
N PRO A 634 40.80 -2.77 11.86
CA PRO A 634 41.82 -1.76 12.11
C PRO A 634 42.25 -0.96 10.87
N THR A 635 42.06 -1.54 9.68
CA THR A 635 42.39 -0.90 8.39
C THR A 635 41.19 -0.23 7.75
N THR A 636 39.96 -0.63 8.15
CA THR A 636 38.68 -0.07 7.63
C THR A 636 37.97 0.62 8.78
N ALA A 637 38.38 1.81 9.07
CA ALA A 637 37.85 2.59 10.20
C ALA A 637 36.36 2.94 10.06
N ARG A 638 35.86 3.09 8.82
CA ARG A 638 34.44 3.28 8.51
C ARG A 638 34.00 2.25 7.48
N PRO A 639 33.13 1.30 7.82
CA PRO A 639 32.55 0.38 6.85
C PRO A 639 31.62 1.13 5.90
N ASN A 640 31.63 0.73 4.63
CA ASN A 640 30.66 1.20 3.65
C ASN A 640 29.36 0.35 3.66
N ARG A 641 28.33 0.79 2.96
CA ARG A 641 27.04 0.11 2.84
C ARG A 641 27.17 -1.37 2.43
N TYR A 642 28.04 -1.66 1.45
CA TYR A 642 28.26 -3.02 0.95
C TYR A 642 28.88 -3.96 2.01
N ALA A 643 29.85 -3.47 2.77
CA ALA A 643 30.44 -4.24 3.87
C ALA A 643 29.40 -4.54 4.97
N VAL A 644 28.59 -3.55 5.35
CA VAL A 644 27.51 -3.73 6.32
C VAL A 644 26.47 -4.74 5.80
N LEU A 645 26.07 -4.65 4.54
CA LEU A 645 25.16 -5.60 3.90
C LEU A 645 25.66 -7.05 3.98
N ASN A 646 26.91 -7.27 3.62
CA ASN A 646 27.51 -8.61 3.68
C ASN A 646 27.54 -9.15 5.13
N HIS A 647 27.83 -8.30 6.10
CA HIS A 647 27.85 -8.72 7.49
C HIS A 647 26.45 -8.90 8.09
N LEU A 648 25.42 -8.25 7.59
CA LEU A 648 24.02 -8.55 7.98
C LEU A 648 23.64 -9.99 7.63
N TYR A 649 23.91 -10.43 6.39
CA TYR A 649 23.64 -11.82 5.97
C TYR A 649 24.63 -12.85 6.55
N ALA A 650 25.75 -12.41 7.14
CA ALA A 650 26.71 -13.26 7.82
C ALA A 650 26.41 -13.43 9.31
N LEU A 651 25.37 -12.82 9.86
CA LEU A 651 24.97 -12.98 11.26
C LEU A 651 24.38 -14.39 11.48
N THR A 652 25.23 -15.30 11.97
CA THR A 652 24.83 -16.67 12.30
C THR A 652 23.91 -16.71 13.52
N ASP A 653 23.29 -17.86 13.77
CA ASP A 653 22.40 -18.04 14.92
C ASP A 653 23.12 -17.69 16.24
N GLY A 654 22.45 -16.92 17.10
CA GLY A 654 22.99 -16.40 18.36
C GLY A 654 23.94 -15.20 18.25
N ALA A 655 24.25 -14.71 17.03
CA ALA A 655 25.16 -13.59 16.82
C ALA A 655 24.62 -12.25 17.36
N VAL A 656 23.30 -12.05 17.33
CA VAL A 656 22.66 -10.84 17.83
C VAL A 656 22.11 -11.10 19.24
N PRO A 657 22.68 -10.47 20.29
CA PRO A 657 22.21 -10.62 21.68
C PRO A 657 21.04 -9.65 21.95
N ALA A 658 19.94 -9.87 21.25
CA ALA A 658 18.76 -9.01 21.25
C ALA A 658 17.94 -9.14 22.55
N ALA A 659 17.20 -8.09 22.88
CA ALA A 659 16.35 -8.08 24.08
C ALA A 659 15.22 -9.12 23.99
N THR A 660 14.76 -9.44 22.77
CA THR A 660 13.77 -10.51 22.53
C THR A 660 14.39 -11.92 22.41
N GLY A 661 15.64 -12.11 22.80
CA GLY A 661 16.41 -13.36 22.72
C GLY A 661 17.43 -13.37 21.58
N ARG A 662 18.45 -14.22 21.71
CA ARG A 662 19.54 -14.32 20.72
C ARG A 662 19.04 -14.87 19.40
N PHE A 663 19.52 -14.33 18.30
CA PHE A 663 19.20 -14.80 16.95
C PHE A 663 20.32 -14.50 15.93
N GLY A 664 20.19 -15.03 14.76
CA GLY A 664 20.90 -14.67 13.55
C GLY A 664 19.94 -14.31 12.43
N ILE A 665 20.48 -14.15 11.23
CA ILE A 665 19.73 -13.89 10.00
C ILE A 665 19.94 -15.06 9.05
N ASP A 666 18.85 -15.61 8.53
CA ASP A 666 18.90 -16.68 7.54
C ASP A 666 19.20 -16.15 6.12
N THR A 667 19.36 -17.06 5.17
CA THR A 667 19.69 -16.71 3.78
C THR A 667 18.57 -15.95 3.05
N THR A 668 17.38 -15.91 3.63
CA THR A 668 16.23 -15.17 3.08
C THR A 668 16.07 -13.77 3.70
N GLY A 669 16.88 -13.46 4.72
CA GLY A 669 16.81 -12.19 5.44
C GLY A 669 15.90 -12.23 6.66
N ASN A 670 15.40 -13.40 7.05
CA ASN A 670 14.55 -13.53 8.21
C ASN A 670 15.35 -13.90 9.46
N ARG A 671 14.86 -13.51 10.61
CA ARG A 671 15.37 -13.93 11.91
C ARG A 671 15.33 -15.46 12.05
N THR A 672 16.44 -16.10 12.47
CA THR A 672 16.58 -17.56 12.58
C THR A 672 15.80 -18.16 13.76
N SER A 673 15.80 -17.48 14.89
CA SER A 673 15.18 -17.93 16.13
C SER A 673 14.08 -16.96 16.55
N VAL A 674 12.85 -17.45 16.61
CA VAL A 674 11.69 -16.61 16.89
C VAL A 674 10.93 -17.21 18.05
N PRO A 675 10.95 -16.58 19.25
CA PRO A 675 10.06 -16.98 20.32
C PRO A 675 8.63 -16.57 19.98
N ILE A 676 7.76 -17.56 19.76
CA ILE A 676 6.32 -17.34 19.50
C ILE A 676 5.54 -17.78 20.73
N THR A 677 4.63 -16.92 21.19
CA THR A 677 3.67 -17.24 22.24
C THR A 677 2.26 -17.02 21.74
N LEU A 678 1.39 -17.96 22.10
CA LEU A 678 -0.05 -17.82 21.86
C LEU A 678 -0.68 -17.05 23.01
N HIS A 679 -1.43 -16.03 22.67
CA HIS A 679 -2.13 -15.18 23.62
C HIS A 679 -3.64 -15.37 23.45
N ARG A 680 -4.32 -15.54 24.58
CA ARG A 680 -5.77 -15.66 24.61
C ARG A 680 -6.36 -14.59 25.54
N LEU A 681 -7.27 -13.78 25.02
CA LEU A 681 -7.98 -12.74 25.74
C LEU A 681 -9.46 -13.11 25.85
N GLY A 682 -10.16 -12.62 26.89
CA GLY A 682 -11.61 -12.75 27.01
C GLY A 682 -12.11 -14.12 27.42
N THR A 683 -11.25 -15.06 27.87
CA THR A 683 -11.69 -16.29 28.46
C THR A 683 -12.21 -15.99 29.87
N THR A 684 -13.47 -16.34 30.15
CA THR A 684 -13.90 -16.51 31.53
C THR A 684 -13.02 -17.60 32.17
N ALA A 685 -12.40 -17.28 33.29
CA ALA A 685 -11.77 -18.32 34.12
C ALA A 685 -12.80 -19.42 34.33
N SER A 686 -12.53 -20.62 33.84
CA SER A 686 -13.28 -21.82 34.14
C SER A 686 -13.03 -22.19 35.60
#